data_9e25e50cc79733c8dc1548a0c3cfd647
#
_entry.id   9e25e50cc79733c8dc1548a0c3cfd647
#
_cell.length_a   1.000
_cell.length_b   1.000
_cell.length_c   1.000
_cell.angle_alpha   90.00
_cell.angle_beta   90.00
_cell.angle_gamma   90.00
#
_symmetry.space_group_name_H-M   'P 1'
#
loop_
_entity.id
_entity.type
_entity.pdbx_description
1 polymer ?
#
loop_
_entity_poly.entity_id
_entity_poly.type
_entity_poly.pdbx_seq_one_letter_code
_entity_poly.pdbx_strand_id
1 'polypeptide(L)'
;MTTKHQSSFRLNVWQADSSCLFYLRGNHGQEVSAKLDYPAKVIDCYEEWRYLYLQFYPKLRARELSSGAITPLVDDLGHELEEAKEIFLDVFQRWLGQLQTIRETIQHQIFTVARKQSQSKKTVEAYREVAIFIACDSVELARLPWEAWQLLPEDIPSGRIRITRIPMTTQAETIALDNKLRHGKPRILAILGDNTDLNLEKDKQAVKLLKGVAQVEFFDWQHQGDGVNLKAALAAEITDERGWDALFFMGHSDETKVTDGKLAIAPDQLVSISEIKEYLTTAKNQGLQLCVFNSCNGLKIANRLADLGLQVVIMREEVHDNVAHVFLKEFCSRLAQYQDVQEAMLAACRNLQVGEKFVYPSAYLIPSFFSPYGAKPFRIEPWGYQKLLQQWLPKPKEAIALASVLLVSAMVPVQDMLLDGRTFLQAVYRDSTNQFPREGLSSAKPRSVLLIAIDQDSINQAQLEIKGFKTQPMEREYLGKLVRQLSNSGAKVIGIDYLLHTQEPREEKLASAIQSAVSQQDTWFVFGVNQDKNRKVFPKIASPKWSLQGDITFFRWDMELPQDATCNKSCPFAYLLALSHQLHQQPNHGIGLNPNVESTTNFQQQVSQYLQQVSSQDNAIGRRPRYANASLKPKNLPFAIGRRPRYANASVKPKNLPLGMRYIIDFSIPPEQAYEHKPAWEFLKSDFPDIEQQVVIIASGGYDEAEDNFSLPLAIEYWCHPLNRSRKPPDTCPKVFTGGEAHAYMVHHFLSKHTIKLIPDSWMILLAALLGKGTTLLLLQQKPQKRHQSVLILVGATAVYGIIGLQAYISASILIPIALPSIILWFYII
;
A
#
# COMPACT_ATOMS: atom_id res chain seq x y z
N MET A 1 -2.72 -18.26 1.02
CA MET A 1 -3.29 -18.64 -0.28
C MET A 1 -4.44 -19.57 0.00
N THR A 2 -5.66 -19.08 -0.08
CA THR A 2 -6.85 -19.92 -0.12
C THR A 2 -6.74 -20.77 -1.37
N THR A 3 -6.61 -22.08 -1.23
CA THR A 3 -6.77 -23.04 -2.32
C THR A 3 -8.12 -22.75 -2.96
N LYS A 4 -8.10 -22.05 -4.11
CA LYS A 4 -9.26 -22.02 -5.00
C LYS A 4 -9.58 -23.48 -5.29
N HIS A 5 -10.71 -23.98 -4.86
CA HIS A 5 -11.22 -25.31 -5.26
C HIS A 5 -11.41 -25.28 -6.78
N GLN A 6 -10.39 -25.69 -7.52
CA GLN A 6 -10.45 -25.85 -8.97
C GLN A 6 -11.28 -27.10 -9.23
N SER A 7 -12.37 -26.96 -9.98
CA SER A 7 -13.13 -28.11 -10.44
C SER A 7 -12.31 -28.83 -11.48
N SER A 8 -12.09 -30.13 -11.31
CA SER A 8 -11.37 -30.96 -12.26
C SER A 8 -12.23 -32.14 -12.72
N PHE A 9 -12.14 -32.43 -13.98
CA PHE A 9 -12.82 -33.54 -14.63
C PHE A 9 -11.81 -34.45 -15.31
N ARG A 10 -12.02 -35.76 -15.22
CA ARG A 10 -11.34 -36.77 -16.03
C ARG A 10 -12.30 -37.28 -17.08
N LEU A 11 -11.95 -37.15 -18.37
CA LEU A 11 -12.69 -37.66 -19.49
C LEU A 11 -11.89 -38.80 -20.13
N ASN A 12 -12.37 -40.01 -19.99
CA ASN A 12 -11.83 -41.18 -20.67
C ASN A 12 -12.63 -41.41 -21.98
N VAL A 13 -11.92 -41.64 -23.07
CA VAL A 13 -12.46 -41.91 -24.41
C VAL A 13 -11.94 -43.26 -24.88
N TRP A 14 -12.85 -44.22 -24.99
CA TRP A 14 -12.55 -45.58 -25.46
C TRP A 14 -13.13 -45.78 -26.84
N GLN A 15 -12.37 -46.41 -27.73
CA GLN A 15 -12.86 -46.89 -29.01
C GLN A 15 -13.37 -48.34 -28.83
N ALA A 16 -14.63 -48.58 -29.19
CA ALA A 16 -15.26 -49.89 -29.16
C ALA A 16 -15.92 -50.18 -30.51
N ASP A 17 -15.26 -50.92 -31.34
CA ASP A 17 -15.69 -51.26 -32.71
C ASP A 17 -16.07 -50.00 -33.54
N SER A 18 -17.36 -49.84 -33.83
CA SER A 18 -17.93 -48.73 -34.60
C SER A 18 -18.37 -47.53 -33.72
N SER A 19 -17.98 -47.47 -32.42
CA SER A 19 -18.42 -46.45 -31.51
C SER A 19 -17.32 -45.97 -30.58
N CYS A 20 -17.52 -44.77 -30.00
CA CYS A 20 -16.67 -44.20 -28.96
C CYS A 20 -17.49 -44.09 -27.68
N LEU A 21 -16.94 -44.58 -26.58
CA LEU A 21 -17.53 -44.45 -25.23
C LEU A 21 -16.81 -43.34 -24.48
N PHE A 22 -17.55 -42.35 -24.03
CA PHE A 22 -17.06 -41.23 -23.23
C PHE A 22 -17.51 -41.39 -21.78
N TYR A 23 -16.59 -41.30 -20.83
CA TYR A 23 -16.86 -41.34 -19.41
C TYR A 23 -16.21 -40.16 -18.70
N LEU A 24 -17.04 -39.25 -18.18
CA LEU A 24 -16.63 -38.07 -17.45
C LEU A 24 -16.77 -38.33 -15.95
N ARG A 25 -15.72 -38.11 -15.17
CA ARG A 25 -15.73 -38.15 -13.72
C ARG A 25 -15.21 -36.86 -13.13
N GLY A 26 -15.99 -36.18 -12.31
CA GLY A 26 -15.60 -34.95 -11.62
C GLY A 26 -15.08 -35.20 -10.19
N ASN A 27 -14.24 -34.31 -9.70
CA ASN A 27 -13.68 -34.36 -8.33
C ASN A 27 -14.72 -34.11 -7.23
N HIS A 28 -15.97 -33.79 -7.57
CA HIS A 28 -17.09 -33.61 -6.66
C HIS A 28 -18.13 -34.75 -6.78
N GLY A 29 -17.74 -35.90 -7.31
CA GLY A 29 -18.59 -37.08 -7.42
C GLY A 29 -19.55 -37.09 -8.61
N GLN A 30 -19.39 -36.15 -9.58
CA GLN A 30 -20.15 -36.20 -10.82
C GLN A 30 -19.64 -37.33 -11.70
N GLU A 31 -20.53 -38.13 -12.23
CA GLU A 31 -20.23 -39.18 -13.21
C GLU A 31 -21.27 -39.15 -14.34
N VAL A 32 -20.78 -39.08 -15.58
CA VAL A 32 -21.59 -39.01 -16.79
C VAL A 32 -20.94 -39.84 -17.87
N SER A 33 -21.73 -40.65 -18.58
CA SER A 33 -21.27 -41.40 -19.75
C SER A 33 -22.09 -41.03 -20.97
N ALA A 34 -21.48 -41.10 -22.11
CA ALA A 34 -22.08 -40.91 -23.44
C ALA A 34 -21.47 -41.87 -24.44
N LYS A 35 -22.24 -42.26 -25.41
CA LYS A 35 -21.78 -43.08 -26.53
C LYS A 35 -22.07 -42.37 -27.82
N LEU A 36 -21.07 -42.26 -28.69
CA LEU A 36 -21.16 -41.69 -30.05
C LEU A 36 -20.69 -42.73 -31.05
N ASP A 37 -21.14 -42.59 -32.27
CA ASP A 37 -20.55 -43.35 -33.37
C ASP A 37 -19.07 -42.98 -33.60
N TYR A 38 -18.28 -43.93 -34.08
CA TYR A 38 -16.89 -43.71 -34.39
C TYR A 38 -16.78 -42.57 -35.41
N PRO A 39 -15.88 -41.57 -35.21
CA PRO A 39 -15.87 -40.36 -35.99
C PRO A 39 -15.08 -40.51 -37.33
N ALA A 40 -15.45 -41.49 -38.16
CA ALA A 40 -14.75 -41.74 -39.40
C ALA A 40 -14.56 -40.48 -40.25
N LYS A 41 -15.63 -39.69 -40.43
CA LYS A 41 -15.58 -38.43 -41.20
C LYS A 41 -14.65 -37.39 -40.53
N VAL A 42 -14.58 -37.34 -39.21
CA VAL A 42 -13.64 -36.41 -38.50
C VAL A 42 -12.19 -36.84 -38.75
N ILE A 43 -11.94 -38.16 -38.73
CA ILE A 43 -10.60 -38.72 -39.00
C ILE A 43 -10.21 -38.46 -40.46
N ASP A 44 -11.11 -38.68 -41.43
CA ASP A 44 -10.86 -38.39 -42.81
C ASP A 44 -10.51 -36.91 -43.07
N CYS A 45 -11.32 -35.97 -42.53
CA CYS A 45 -11.05 -34.53 -42.61
C CYS A 45 -9.74 -34.14 -41.90
N TYR A 46 -9.42 -34.82 -40.79
CA TYR A 46 -8.16 -34.60 -40.07
C TYR A 46 -6.94 -35.03 -40.92
N GLU A 47 -7.00 -36.22 -41.55
CA GLU A 47 -5.89 -36.70 -42.40
C GLU A 47 -5.75 -35.87 -43.69
N GLU A 48 -6.84 -35.35 -44.28
CA GLU A 48 -6.82 -34.39 -45.37
C GLU A 48 -6.15 -33.09 -44.99
N TRP A 49 -6.58 -32.48 -43.87
CA TRP A 49 -5.92 -31.30 -43.31
C TRP A 49 -4.45 -31.55 -43.02
N ARG A 50 -4.10 -32.68 -42.42
CA ARG A 50 -2.75 -33.07 -42.10
C ARG A 50 -1.90 -33.21 -43.36
N TYR A 51 -2.43 -33.82 -44.40
CA TYR A 51 -1.74 -33.97 -45.68
C TYR A 51 -1.40 -32.61 -46.30
N LEU A 52 -2.35 -31.69 -46.39
CA LEU A 52 -2.13 -30.33 -46.88
C LEU A 52 -1.16 -29.54 -45.98
N TYR A 53 -1.24 -29.72 -44.67
CA TYR A 53 -0.31 -29.12 -43.72
C TYR A 53 1.13 -29.55 -43.97
N LEU A 54 1.38 -30.85 -44.17
CA LEU A 54 2.70 -31.37 -44.45
C LEU A 54 3.24 -30.93 -45.83
N GLN A 55 2.37 -30.72 -46.81
CA GLN A 55 2.75 -30.16 -48.12
C GLN A 55 3.06 -28.67 -48.08
N PHE A 56 2.29 -27.91 -47.29
CA PHE A 56 2.51 -26.47 -47.14
C PHE A 56 3.85 -26.16 -46.49
N TYR A 57 4.34 -26.98 -45.57
CA TYR A 57 5.57 -26.79 -44.82
C TYR A 57 6.71 -27.73 -45.34
N PRO A 58 7.45 -27.37 -46.38
CA PRO A 58 8.41 -28.29 -47.00
C PRO A 58 9.67 -28.56 -46.17
N LYS A 59 9.95 -27.77 -45.10
CA LYS A 59 11.10 -27.94 -44.20
C LYS A 59 10.64 -28.32 -42.80
N LEU A 60 10.28 -29.57 -42.63
CA LEU A 60 9.85 -30.09 -41.31
C LEU A 60 11.06 -30.55 -40.51
N ARG A 61 10.94 -30.55 -39.17
CA ARG A 61 11.94 -31.16 -38.26
C ARG A 61 11.94 -32.71 -38.29
N ALA A 62 11.26 -33.33 -39.25
CA ALA A 62 11.34 -34.77 -39.48
C ALA A 62 12.52 -35.07 -40.42
N ARG A 63 13.20 -36.21 -40.23
CA ARG A 63 14.24 -36.70 -41.12
C ARG A 63 13.57 -37.20 -42.38
N GLU A 64 13.83 -36.58 -43.54
CA GLU A 64 13.22 -36.98 -44.82
C GLU A 64 13.58 -38.43 -45.21
N LEU A 65 12.54 -39.22 -45.41
CA LEU A 65 12.63 -40.35 -46.34
C LEU A 65 12.30 -39.80 -47.74
N SER A 66 13.28 -39.69 -48.57
CA SER A 66 13.25 -39.19 -49.93
C SER A 66 12.07 -39.73 -50.77
N SER A 67 11.13 -38.82 -51.16
CA SER A 67 10.32 -39.08 -52.35
C SER A 67 10.12 -37.75 -53.10
N GLY A 68 10.54 -37.77 -54.40
CA GLY A 68 10.39 -36.60 -55.22
C GLY A 68 8.93 -36.30 -55.52
N ALA A 69 8.48 -35.15 -55.16
CA ALA A 69 7.18 -34.59 -55.48
C ALA A 69 7.35 -33.20 -56.13
N ILE A 70 6.56 -32.93 -57.13
CA ILE A 70 6.44 -31.67 -57.85
C ILE A 70 5.76 -30.62 -56.96
N THR A 71 6.39 -29.44 -56.77
CA THR A 71 5.89 -28.36 -55.91
C THR A 71 4.78 -27.57 -56.62
N PRO A 72 3.54 -27.49 -56.09
CA PRO A 72 2.51 -26.56 -56.57
C PRO A 72 2.81 -25.10 -56.17
N LEU A 73 2.19 -24.13 -56.83
CA LEU A 73 2.29 -22.69 -56.56
C LEU A 73 1.81 -22.37 -55.11
N VAL A 74 2.65 -21.69 -54.35
CA VAL A 74 2.51 -21.49 -52.85
C VAL A 74 1.23 -20.75 -52.45
N ASP A 75 0.65 -19.88 -53.26
CA ASP A 75 -0.54 -19.09 -52.90
C ASP A 75 -1.85 -19.92 -52.89
N ASP A 76 -1.97 -20.93 -53.75
CA ASP A 76 -3.15 -21.79 -53.82
C ASP A 76 -3.20 -22.78 -52.65
N LEU A 77 -2.05 -23.32 -52.27
CA LEU A 77 -1.95 -24.29 -51.18
C LEU A 77 -2.28 -23.73 -49.80
N GLY A 78 -1.98 -22.45 -49.57
CA GLY A 78 -2.32 -21.76 -48.30
C GLY A 78 -3.83 -21.61 -48.11
N HIS A 79 -4.57 -21.31 -49.17
CA HIS A 79 -6.03 -21.23 -49.15
C HIS A 79 -6.67 -22.62 -48.95
N GLU A 80 -6.20 -23.64 -49.66
CA GLU A 80 -6.66 -25.02 -49.49
C GLU A 80 -6.44 -25.54 -48.06
N LEU A 81 -5.28 -25.24 -47.44
CA LEU A 81 -4.98 -25.61 -46.08
C LEU A 81 -5.93 -24.93 -45.05
N GLU A 82 -6.22 -23.65 -45.23
CA GLU A 82 -7.17 -22.93 -44.35
C GLU A 82 -8.60 -23.46 -44.52
N GLU A 83 -9.04 -23.75 -45.78
CA GLU A 83 -10.35 -24.34 -46.04
C GLU A 83 -10.48 -25.74 -45.41
N ALA A 84 -9.49 -26.62 -45.60
CA ALA A 84 -9.46 -27.95 -45.00
C ALA A 84 -9.48 -27.89 -43.46
N LYS A 85 -8.75 -26.93 -42.87
CA LYS A 85 -8.79 -26.70 -41.44
C LYS A 85 -10.20 -26.29 -40.92
N GLU A 86 -10.87 -25.37 -41.64
CA GLU A 86 -12.22 -24.91 -41.24
C GLU A 86 -13.23 -26.04 -41.34
N ILE A 87 -13.18 -26.85 -42.44
CA ILE A 87 -14.01 -28.05 -42.62
C ILE A 87 -13.76 -29.04 -41.50
N PHE A 88 -12.50 -29.35 -41.23
CA PHE A 88 -12.11 -30.30 -40.18
C PHE A 88 -12.62 -29.84 -38.81
N LEU A 89 -12.35 -28.58 -38.41
CA LEU A 89 -12.78 -28.06 -37.12
C LEU A 89 -14.31 -28.05 -36.99
N ASP A 90 -15.07 -27.67 -38.01
CA ASP A 90 -16.51 -27.69 -38.02
C ASP A 90 -17.08 -29.12 -37.83
N VAL A 91 -16.55 -30.09 -38.54
CA VAL A 91 -16.95 -31.50 -38.39
C VAL A 91 -16.59 -32.02 -37.00
N PHE A 92 -15.41 -31.67 -36.48
CA PHE A 92 -14.97 -32.03 -35.15
C PHE A 92 -15.86 -31.41 -34.05
N GLN A 93 -16.20 -30.11 -34.15
CA GLN A 93 -17.11 -29.46 -33.20
C GLN A 93 -18.53 -30.05 -33.27
N ARG A 94 -19.05 -30.36 -34.44
CA ARG A 94 -20.36 -31.01 -34.57
C ARG A 94 -20.39 -32.41 -33.96
N TRP A 95 -19.33 -33.21 -34.11
CA TRP A 95 -19.20 -34.52 -33.46
C TRP A 95 -19.20 -34.39 -31.95
N LEU A 96 -18.35 -33.51 -31.36
CA LEU A 96 -18.30 -33.25 -29.93
C LEU A 96 -19.54 -32.53 -29.41
N GLY A 97 -20.28 -31.82 -30.26
CA GLY A 97 -21.55 -31.18 -29.92
C GLY A 97 -22.63 -32.14 -29.48
N GLN A 98 -22.56 -33.41 -29.95
CA GLN A 98 -23.48 -34.50 -29.54
C GLN A 98 -23.27 -34.92 -28.08
N LEU A 99 -22.14 -34.54 -27.43
CA LEU A 99 -21.88 -34.82 -26.01
C LEU A 99 -22.56 -33.78 -25.10
N GLN A 100 -23.86 -33.52 -25.34
CA GLN A 100 -24.61 -32.46 -24.66
C GLN A 100 -24.57 -32.59 -23.14
N THR A 101 -24.83 -33.79 -22.59
CA THR A 101 -24.86 -34.04 -21.13
C THR A 101 -23.48 -33.80 -20.48
N ILE A 102 -22.39 -34.16 -21.15
CA ILE A 102 -21.02 -33.93 -20.70
C ILE A 102 -20.72 -32.41 -20.70
N ARG A 103 -21.10 -31.74 -21.81
CA ARG A 103 -20.93 -30.29 -21.97
C ARG A 103 -21.68 -29.52 -20.88
N GLU A 104 -22.97 -29.82 -20.66
CA GLU A 104 -23.79 -29.19 -19.62
C GLU A 104 -23.22 -29.41 -18.21
N THR A 105 -22.73 -30.63 -17.91
CA THR A 105 -22.09 -30.94 -16.61
C THR A 105 -20.87 -30.09 -16.36
N ILE A 106 -20.01 -29.90 -17.36
CA ILE A 106 -18.82 -29.04 -17.27
C ILE A 106 -19.23 -27.57 -17.15
N GLN A 107 -20.16 -27.09 -17.97
CA GLN A 107 -20.65 -25.70 -17.97
C GLN A 107 -21.31 -25.34 -16.64
N HIS A 108 -22.10 -26.25 -16.05
CA HIS A 108 -22.76 -26.03 -14.77
C HIS A 108 -21.77 -25.69 -13.65
N GLN A 109 -20.58 -26.29 -13.65
CA GLN A 109 -19.53 -25.97 -12.66
C GLN A 109 -18.94 -24.59 -12.84
N ILE A 110 -18.91 -24.07 -14.04
CA ILE A 110 -18.42 -22.71 -14.35
C ILE A 110 -19.45 -21.66 -13.88
N PHE A 111 -20.75 -21.92 -14.11
CA PHE A 111 -21.83 -20.97 -13.85
C PHE A 111 -22.40 -21.02 -12.42
N THR A 112 -22.28 -22.11 -11.68
CA THR A 112 -22.87 -22.28 -10.33
C THR A 112 -22.36 -21.23 -9.32
N VAL A 113 -21.19 -20.66 -9.54
CA VAL A 113 -20.59 -19.66 -8.66
C VAL A 113 -21.09 -18.24 -8.98
N ALA A 114 -21.39 -17.95 -10.22
CA ALA A 114 -21.97 -16.66 -10.61
C ALA A 114 -23.32 -16.41 -9.89
N ARG A 115 -24.13 -17.46 -9.73
CA ARG A 115 -25.46 -17.38 -9.09
C ARG A 115 -25.41 -17.16 -7.58
N LYS A 116 -24.41 -17.70 -6.85
CA LYS A 116 -24.25 -17.48 -5.39
C LYS A 116 -23.69 -16.10 -5.03
N GLN A 117 -22.96 -15.45 -5.91
CA GLN A 117 -22.40 -14.10 -5.69
C GLN A 117 -23.35 -12.98 -6.16
N SER A 118 -24.33 -13.26 -7.00
CA SER A 118 -25.34 -12.29 -7.47
C SER A 118 -26.28 -11.78 -6.38
N GLN A 119 -26.33 -12.43 -5.20
CA GLN A 119 -27.09 -11.93 -4.04
C GLN A 119 -26.37 -10.83 -3.24
N SER A 120 -25.11 -10.57 -3.51
CA SER A 120 -24.33 -9.44 -2.98
C SER A 120 -24.11 -8.44 -4.11
N LYS A 121 -24.67 -7.24 -3.98
CA LYS A 121 -24.71 -6.14 -4.97
C LYS A 121 -23.35 -5.61 -5.48
N LYS A 122 -22.41 -6.48 -5.82
CA LYS A 122 -21.15 -6.13 -6.54
C LYS A 122 -20.90 -7.17 -7.63
N THR A 123 -21.34 -6.86 -8.82
CA THR A 123 -21.08 -7.57 -10.08
C THR A 123 -19.60 -7.50 -10.45
N VAL A 124 -18.82 -8.47 -10.02
CA VAL A 124 -17.64 -8.94 -10.75
C VAL A 124 -17.85 -10.42 -10.96
N GLU A 125 -18.19 -10.81 -12.19
CA GLU A 125 -18.39 -12.19 -12.59
C GLU A 125 -17.08 -12.98 -12.41
N ALA A 126 -16.95 -13.66 -11.28
CA ALA A 126 -15.81 -14.53 -10.99
C ALA A 126 -16.15 -15.95 -11.46
N TYR A 127 -15.97 -16.22 -12.75
CA TYR A 127 -16.02 -17.58 -13.27
C TYR A 127 -14.89 -18.44 -12.67
N ARG A 128 -15.19 -19.70 -12.31
CA ARG A 128 -14.17 -20.66 -11.88
C ARG A 128 -13.38 -21.18 -13.06
N GLU A 129 -12.10 -21.43 -12.86
CA GLU A 129 -11.29 -22.21 -13.78
C GLU A 129 -11.65 -23.70 -13.63
N VAL A 130 -11.83 -24.39 -14.76
CA VAL A 130 -12.13 -25.82 -14.84
C VAL A 130 -11.01 -26.50 -15.61
N ALA A 131 -10.42 -27.55 -15.02
CA ALA A 131 -9.43 -28.39 -15.66
C ALA A 131 -10.10 -29.68 -16.17
N ILE A 132 -9.88 -30.02 -17.44
CA ILE A 132 -10.35 -31.24 -18.08
C ILE A 132 -9.14 -32.07 -18.48
N PHE A 133 -9.06 -33.28 -17.92
CA PHE A 133 -8.01 -34.26 -18.20
C PHE A 133 -8.56 -35.30 -19.13
N ILE A 134 -8.00 -35.38 -20.37
CA ILE A 134 -8.50 -36.27 -21.43
C ILE A 134 -7.54 -37.43 -21.62
N ALA A 135 -8.03 -38.67 -21.56
CA ALA A 135 -7.34 -39.90 -21.88
C ALA A 135 -8.02 -40.58 -23.05
N CYS A 136 -7.24 -40.95 -24.10
CA CYS A 136 -7.73 -41.71 -25.25
C CYS A 136 -6.96 -43.02 -25.34
N ASP A 137 -7.67 -44.12 -25.64
CA ASP A 137 -7.05 -45.46 -25.86
C ASP A 137 -6.56 -45.69 -27.28
N SER A 138 -7.20 -45.01 -28.27
CA SER A 138 -6.84 -45.08 -29.68
C SER A 138 -5.85 -44.00 -30.07
N VAL A 139 -4.87 -44.36 -30.92
CA VAL A 139 -3.87 -43.40 -31.43
C VAL A 139 -4.53 -42.36 -32.33
N GLU A 140 -5.50 -42.76 -33.16
CA GLU A 140 -6.25 -41.85 -34.02
C GLU A 140 -7.01 -40.82 -33.20
N LEU A 141 -7.74 -41.22 -32.14
CA LEU A 141 -8.45 -40.32 -31.26
C LEU A 141 -7.48 -39.43 -30.46
N ALA A 142 -6.33 -39.96 -30.06
CA ALA A 142 -5.31 -39.21 -29.36
C ALA A 142 -4.61 -38.14 -30.24
N ARG A 143 -4.62 -38.31 -31.57
CA ARG A 143 -4.11 -37.32 -32.51
C ARG A 143 -5.02 -36.11 -32.71
N LEU A 144 -6.31 -36.21 -32.45
CA LEU A 144 -7.25 -35.07 -32.58
C LEU A 144 -6.86 -33.91 -31.69
N PRO A 145 -7.05 -32.63 -32.12
CA PRO A 145 -6.72 -31.44 -31.31
C PRO A 145 -7.77 -31.15 -30.25
N TRP A 146 -7.80 -31.96 -29.18
CA TRP A 146 -8.75 -31.80 -28.08
C TRP A 146 -8.71 -30.41 -27.47
N GLU A 147 -7.59 -29.71 -27.52
CA GLU A 147 -7.36 -28.35 -27.06
C GLU A 147 -8.24 -27.32 -27.79
N ALA A 148 -8.68 -27.66 -29.03
CA ALA A 148 -9.57 -26.85 -29.84
C ALA A 148 -11.06 -27.09 -29.56
N TRP A 149 -11.44 -27.98 -28.63
CA TRP A 149 -12.86 -28.23 -28.26
C TRP A 149 -13.53 -26.99 -27.67
N GLN A 150 -14.56 -26.47 -28.33
CA GLN A 150 -15.34 -25.29 -27.91
C GLN A 150 -16.42 -25.69 -26.91
N LEU A 151 -16.07 -25.66 -25.65
CA LEU A 151 -16.98 -26.01 -24.53
C LEU A 151 -17.84 -24.84 -24.05
N LEU A 152 -17.43 -23.60 -24.34
CA LEU A 152 -18.09 -22.37 -23.92
C LEU A 152 -18.59 -21.56 -25.13
N PRO A 153 -19.66 -20.77 -24.96
CA PRO A 153 -20.05 -19.73 -25.90
C PRO A 153 -18.90 -18.74 -26.16
N GLU A 154 -18.90 -18.08 -27.32
CA GLU A 154 -17.81 -17.19 -27.76
C GLU A 154 -17.63 -15.94 -26.87
N ASP A 155 -18.68 -15.50 -26.19
CA ASP A 155 -18.68 -14.35 -25.29
C ASP A 155 -17.99 -14.63 -23.94
N ILE A 156 -17.65 -15.89 -23.63
CA ILE A 156 -16.93 -16.25 -22.40
C ILE A 156 -15.45 -16.46 -22.71
N PRO A 157 -14.52 -15.81 -21.97
CA PRO A 157 -13.10 -15.97 -22.21
C PRO A 157 -12.65 -17.42 -22.21
N SER A 158 -12.11 -17.91 -23.31
CA SER A 158 -11.67 -19.31 -23.50
C SER A 158 -10.61 -19.79 -22.50
N GLY A 159 -9.89 -18.88 -21.83
CA GLY A 159 -8.89 -19.21 -20.81
C GLY A 159 -9.43 -19.74 -19.47
N ARG A 160 -10.74 -19.97 -19.37
CA ARG A 160 -11.39 -20.54 -18.17
C ARG A 160 -11.43 -22.06 -18.17
N ILE A 161 -11.29 -22.69 -19.30
CA ILE A 161 -11.19 -24.14 -19.45
C ILE A 161 -9.78 -24.51 -19.86
N ARG A 162 -9.18 -25.42 -19.12
CA ARG A 162 -7.83 -25.92 -19.36
C ARG A 162 -7.92 -27.40 -19.70
N ILE A 163 -7.68 -27.74 -20.97
CA ILE A 163 -7.63 -29.12 -21.44
C ILE A 163 -6.21 -29.63 -21.32
N THR A 164 -6.02 -30.77 -20.67
CA THR A 164 -4.74 -31.43 -20.43
C THR A 164 -4.88 -32.90 -20.82
N ARG A 165 -3.90 -33.45 -21.51
CA ARG A 165 -3.88 -34.87 -21.88
C ARG A 165 -3.27 -35.70 -20.75
N ILE A 166 -3.81 -36.89 -20.53
CA ILE A 166 -3.29 -37.85 -19.55
C ILE A 166 -3.14 -39.23 -20.23
N PRO A 167 -2.19 -40.07 -19.77
CA PRO A 167 -2.11 -41.45 -20.22
C PRO A 167 -3.33 -42.26 -19.74
N MET A 168 -3.67 -43.33 -20.47
CA MET A 168 -4.84 -44.20 -20.19
C MET A 168 -4.60 -45.17 -19.01
N THR A 169 -3.40 -45.28 -18.49
CA THR A 169 -3.02 -46.26 -17.46
C THR A 169 -3.79 -46.14 -16.14
N THR A 170 -4.19 -47.26 -15.58
CA THR A 170 -4.96 -47.37 -14.32
C THR A 170 -4.19 -47.06 -13.06
N GLN A 171 -2.89 -46.95 -13.06
CA GLN A 171 -2.04 -46.75 -11.89
C GLN A 171 -1.91 -45.27 -11.45
N ALA A 172 -2.53 -44.33 -12.19
CA ALA A 172 -2.35 -42.89 -11.95
C ALA A 172 -3.19 -42.28 -10.79
N GLU A 173 -3.83 -43.08 -9.94
CA GLU A 173 -4.75 -42.51 -8.93
C GLU A 173 -4.05 -41.90 -7.69
N THR A 174 -2.76 -42.13 -7.50
CA THR A 174 -2.10 -41.62 -6.27
C THR A 174 -0.58 -41.43 -6.41
N ILE A 175 -0.13 -40.74 -7.44
CA ILE A 175 1.22 -40.17 -7.32
C ILE A 175 1.02 -38.78 -6.69
N ALA A 176 0.87 -38.76 -5.36
CA ALA A 176 1.15 -37.59 -4.58
C ALA A 176 2.63 -37.25 -4.89
N LEU A 177 2.80 -36.26 -5.78
CA LEU A 177 4.09 -35.63 -5.99
C LEU A 177 4.42 -34.94 -4.66
N ASP A 178 5.07 -35.66 -3.73
CA ASP A 178 5.83 -35.07 -2.67
C ASP A 178 7.00 -34.33 -3.35
N ASN A 179 6.66 -33.20 -3.96
CA ASN A 179 7.66 -32.31 -4.54
C ASN A 179 8.54 -31.87 -3.38
N LYS A 180 9.72 -32.49 -3.24
CA LYS A 180 10.81 -31.90 -2.48
C LYS A 180 11.12 -30.56 -3.15
N LEU A 181 10.47 -29.49 -2.64
CA LEU A 181 10.74 -28.13 -3.07
C LEU A 181 12.22 -27.88 -2.89
N ARG A 182 12.94 -27.82 -3.98
CA ARG A 182 14.34 -27.42 -3.96
C ARG A 182 14.43 -25.98 -3.44
N HIS A 183 15.36 -25.77 -2.53
CA HIS A 183 15.70 -24.44 -2.04
C HIS A 183 16.80 -23.90 -2.96
N GLY A 184 16.45 -23.06 -3.93
CA GLY A 184 17.44 -22.44 -4.82
C GLY A 184 16.86 -21.94 -6.13
N LYS A 185 17.76 -21.48 -7.01
CA LYS A 185 17.41 -21.10 -8.38
C LYS A 185 17.04 -22.35 -9.17
N PRO A 186 15.88 -22.38 -9.87
CA PRO A 186 15.50 -23.52 -10.70
C PRO A 186 16.57 -23.83 -11.75
N ARG A 187 16.80 -25.12 -12.02
CA ARG A 187 17.78 -25.60 -13.00
C ARG A 187 17.08 -26.21 -14.21
N ILE A 188 17.55 -25.85 -15.39
CA ILE A 188 16.99 -26.27 -16.67
C ILE A 188 18.12 -26.88 -17.51
N LEU A 189 17.95 -28.14 -17.92
CA LEU A 189 18.80 -28.78 -18.91
C LEU A 189 18.22 -28.58 -20.30
N ALA A 190 19.01 -28.05 -21.22
CA ALA A 190 18.64 -27.85 -22.62
C ALA A 190 19.53 -28.71 -23.52
N ILE A 191 18.97 -29.76 -24.12
CA ILE A 191 19.66 -30.71 -24.99
C ILE A 191 19.50 -30.26 -26.42
N LEU A 192 20.61 -29.94 -27.06
CA LEU A 192 20.71 -29.68 -28.51
C LEU A 192 21.09 -30.97 -29.20
N GLY A 193 20.11 -31.57 -29.87
CA GLY A 193 20.30 -32.81 -30.61
C GLY A 193 20.87 -32.58 -32.03
N ASP A 194 20.60 -33.58 -32.95
CA ASP A 194 21.00 -33.48 -34.34
C ASP A 194 20.42 -32.19 -34.95
N ASN A 195 21.31 -31.36 -35.51
CA ASN A 195 21.02 -30.08 -36.13
C ASN A 195 21.13 -30.12 -37.67
N THR A 196 21.16 -31.30 -38.28
CA THR A 196 21.18 -31.41 -39.73
C THR A 196 19.96 -30.71 -40.32
N ASP A 197 20.19 -29.71 -41.18
CA ASP A 197 19.17 -28.85 -41.80
C ASP A 197 18.32 -27.98 -40.83
N LEU A 198 18.68 -27.91 -39.54
CA LEU A 198 18.00 -27.10 -38.50
C LEU A 198 18.85 -25.94 -38.00
N ASN A 199 18.18 -24.83 -37.67
CA ASN A 199 18.82 -23.67 -37.03
C ASN A 199 18.62 -23.68 -35.51
N LEU A 200 19.24 -24.60 -34.79
CA LEU A 200 19.12 -24.73 -33.34
C LEU A 200 19.67 -23.52 -32.52
N GLU A 201 20.44 -22.61 -33.20
CA GLU A 201 20.89 -21.39 -32.48
C GLU A 201 19.72 -20.47 -32.12
N LYS A 202 18.65 -20.42 -32.94
CA LYS A 202 17.42 -19.69 -32.60
C LYS A 202 16.71 -20.30 -31.38
N ASP A 203 16.65 -21.64 -31.30
CA ASP A 203 16.10 -22.35 -30.13
C ASP A 203 16.92 -22.09 -28.87
N LYS A 204 18.26 -22.14 -29.02
CA LYS A 204 19.19 -21.82 -27.94
C LYS A 204 18.97 -20.39 -27.41
N GLN A 205 18.72 -19.41 -28.29
CA GLN A 205 18.39 -18.04 -27.90
C GLN A 205 17.04 -17.95 -27.22
N ALA A 206 16.03 -18.70 -27.67
CA ALA A 206 14.72 -18.76 -26.99
C ALA A 206 14.83 -19.27 -25.54
N VAL A 207 15.58 -20.37 -25.32
CA VAL A 207 15.80 -20.95 -24.00
C VAL A 207 16.67 -20.02 -23.11
N LYS A 208 17.60 -19.26 -23.70
CA LYS A 208 18.39 -18.25 -22.97
C LYS A 208 17.54 -17.17 -22.30
N LEU A 209 16.30 -16.92 -22.75
CA LEU A 209 15.36 -15.99 -22.08
C LEU A 209 15.08 -16.41 -20.63
N LEU A 210 15.20 -17.70 -20.33
CA LEU A 210 15.01 -18.23 -18.98
C LEU A 210 16.19 -17.96 -18.04
N LYS A 211 17.38 -17.54 -18.51
CA LYS A 211 18.57 -17.29 -17.66
C LYS A 211 18.33 -16.24 -16.58
N GLY A 212 17.40 -15.31 -16.80
CA GLY A 212 17.01 -14.33 -15.79
C GLY A 212 16.36 -14.93 -14.54
N VAL A 213 15.60 -16.02 -14.71
CA VAL A 213 14.76 -16.64 -13.67
C VAL A 213 15.21 -18.07 -13.30
N ALA A 214 16.04 -18.72 -14.13
CA ALA A 214 16.54 -20.08 -13.92
C ALA A 214 18.03 -20.18 -14.25
N GLN A 215 18.69 -21.22 -13.76
CA GLN A 215 20.03 -21.62 -14.21
C GLN A 215 19.85 -22.54 -15.41
N VAL A 216 20.29 -22.10 -16.60
CA VAL A 216 20.16 -22.86 -17.84
C VAL A 216 21.52 -23.42 -18.26
N GLU A 217 21.62 -24.73 -18.36
CA GLU A 217 22.80 -25.46 -18.83
C GLU A 217 22.46 -26.13 -20.17
N PHE A 218 23.40 -26.12 -21.08
CA PHE A 218 23.20 -26.68 -22.43
C PHE A 218 24.07 -27.93 -22.64
N PHE A 219 23.43 -29.04 -23.00
CA PHE A 219 24.11 -30.22 -23.53
C PHE A 219 24.11 -30.12 -25.06
N ASP A 220 25.29 -29.97 -25.67
CA ASP A 220 25.48 -29.81 -27.10
C ASP A 220 26.52 -30.85 -27.56
N TRP A 221 26.13 -31.78 -28.42
CA TRP A 221 26.99 -32.86 -28.86
C TRP A 221 28.24 -32.39 -29.62
N GLN A 222 28.18 -31.23 -30.29
CA GLN A 222 29.31 -30.63 -30.98
C GLN A 222 30.44 -30.17 -30.06
N HIS A 223 30.12 -29.94 -28.80
CA HIS A 223 31.08 -29.52 -27.78
C HIS A 223 31.59 -30.67 -26.90
N GLN A 224 31.18 -31.91 -27.19
CA GLN A 224 31.73 -33.10 -26.56
C GLN A 224 32.96 -33.51 -27.34
N GLY A 225 34.06 -33.92 -26.69
CA GLY A 225 35.31 -34.26 -27.33
C GLY A 225 35.19 -35.48 -28.26
N ASP A 226 36.09 -35.59 -29.25
CA ASP A 226 36.13 -36.71 -30.16
C ASP A 226 36.29 -38.04 -29.40
N GLY A 227 35.49 -39.06 -29.75
CA GLY A 227 35.54 -40.40 -29.14
C GLY A 227 34.72 -40.53 -27.83
N VAL A 228 33.99 -39.51 -27.38
CA VAL A 228 33.11 -39.61 -26.23
C VAL A 228 31.86 -40.42 -26.57
N ASN A 229 31.50 -41.36 -25.67
CA ASN A 229 30.19 -42.03 -25.78
C ASN A 229 29.07 -41.06 -25.40
N LEU A 230 28.45 -40.44 -26.43
CA LEU A 230 27.40 -39.40 -26.27
C LEU A 230 26.19 -39.91 -25.46
N LYS A 231 25.82 -41.20 -25.59
CA LYS A 231 24.74 -41.79 -24.80
C LYS A 231 25.07 -41.81 -23.30
N ALA A 232 26.29 -42.16 -22.95
CA ALA A 232 26.76 -42.20 -21.60
C ALA A 232 26.92 -40.78 -21.02
N ALA A 233 27.42 -39.85 -21.84
CA ALA A 233 27.54 -38.42 -21.43
C ALA A 233 26.16 -37.79 -21.21
N LEU A 234 25.20 -38.05 -22.08
CA LEU A 234 23.81 -37.58 -21.89
C LEU A 234 23.16 -38.17 -20.62
N ALA A 235 23.39 -39.48 -20.39
CA ALA A 235 22.88 -40.16 -19.20
C ALA A 235 23.45 -39.55 -17.91
N ALA A 236 24.73 -39.25 -17.87
CA ALA A 236 25.41 -38.61 -16.76
C ALA A 236 24.87 -37.20 -16.52
N GLU A 237 24.62 -36.42 -17.58
CA GLU A 237 24.06 -35.07 -17.51
C GLU A 237 22.61 -35.07 -16.97
N ILE A 238 21.76 -35.99 -17.46
CA ILE A 238 20.37 -36.12 -17.00
C ILE A 238 20.32 -36.48 -15.53
N THR A 239 21.28 -37.29 -15.03
CA THR A 239 21.34 -37.77 -13.64
C THR A 239 22.24 -36.93 -12.73
N ASP A 240 22.58 -35.68 -13.12
CA ASP A 240 23.36 -34.76 -12.26
C ASP A 240 22.79 -34.74 -10.84
N GLU A 241 23.63 -34.96 -9.85
CA GLU A 241 23.24 -35.04 -8.41
C GLU A 241 22.55 -33.77 -7.91
N ARG A 242 22.88 -32.62 -8.52
CA ARG A 242 22.19 -31.35 -8.25
C ARG A 242 20.75 -31.36 -8.78
N GLY A 243 20.40 -32.30 -9.68
CA GLY A 243 19.11 -32.54 -10.30
C GLY A 243 18.65 -31.37 -11.20
N TRP A 244 17.53 -31.54 -11.89
CA TRP A 244 16.91 -30.60 -12.80
C TRP A 244 15.47 -30.37 -12.41
N ASP A 245 14.92 -29.16 -12.70
CA ASP A 245 13.49 -28.85 -12.56
C ASP A 245 12.76 -29.03 -13.89
N ALA A 246 13.43 -28.71 -15.01
CA ALA A 246 12.90 -28.90 -16.36
C ALA A 246 13.99 -29.35 -17.34
N LEU A 247 13.57 -30.12 -18.35
CA LEU A 247 14.40 -30.61 -19.48
C LEU A 247 13.77 -30.12 -20.79
N PHE A 248 14.60 -29.54 -21.66
CA PHE A 248 14.22 -29.13 -23.01
C PHE A 248 15.02 -29.95 -24.01
N PHE A 249 14.36 -30.53 -24.98
CA PHE A 249 14.99 -31.19 -26.15
C PHE A 249 14.65 -30.43 -27.42
N MET A 250 15.67 -30.06 -28.17
CA MET A 250 15.57 -29.38 -29.48
C MET A 250 16.37 -30.19 -30.48
N GLY A 251 15.74 -30.64 -31.58
CA GLY A 251 16.39 -31.47 -32.60
C GLY A 251 15.37 -32.34 -33.31
N HIS A 252 15.90 -33.28 -34.08
CA HIS A 252 15.07 -34.28 -34.77
C HIS A 252 14.58 -35.38 -33.82
N SER A 253 13.31 -35.78 -33.97
CA SER A 253 12.77 -37.01 -33.38
C SER A 253 11.97 -37.81 -34.39
N ASP A 254 11.88 -39.12 -34.19
CA ASP A 254 11.18 -40.05 -35.07
C ASP A 254 10.31 -41.02 -34.26
N GLU A 255 9.01 -41.11 -34.62
CA GLU A 255 8.06 -42.08 -34.13
C GLU A 255 7.58 -42.96 -35.25
N THR A 256 8.10 -44.14 -35.37
CA THR A 256 7.53 -45.15 -36.30
C THR A 256 6.46 -45.99 -35.58
N LYS A 257 5.57 -46.66 -36.35
CA LYS A 257 4.55 -47.56 -35.79
C LYS A 257 5.13 -48.69 -34.90
N VAL A 258 6.43 -48.99 -35.07
CA VAL A 258 7.12 -50.13 -34.44
C VAL A 258 8.09 -49.68 -33.32
N THR A 259 8.48 -48.42 -33.24
CA THR A 259 9.51 -47.95 -32.34
C THR A 259 8.93 -47.04 -31.23
N ASP A 260 9.53 -47.08 -30.02
CA ASP A 260 9.13 -46.37 -28.80
C ASP A 260 9.47 -44.84 -28.77
N GLY A 261 9.53 -44.18 -29.94
CA GLY A 261 10.01 -42.80 -30.06
C GLY A 261 11.51 -42.67 -29.82
N LYS A 262 12.21 -42.15 -30.82
CA LYS A 262 13.67 -41.98 -30.81
C LYS A 262 14.02 -40.50 -30.89
N LEU A 263 15.00 -40.08 -30.11
CA LEU A 263 15.60 -38.75 -30.16
C LEU A 263 16.94 -38.83 -30.89
N ALA A 264 17.13 -38.01 -31.89
CA ALA A 264 18.42 -37.85 -32.55
C ALA A 264 19.30 -36.93 -31.70
N ILE A 265 20.26 -37.48 -30.98
CA ILE A 265 21.17 -36.72 -30.11
C ILE A 265 22.38 -36.19 -30.89
N ALA A 266 22.71 -36.80 -32.03
CA ALA A 266 23.72 -36.36 -32.98
C ALA A 266 23.42 -37.01 -34.34
N PRO A 267 24.06 -36.60 -35.45
CA PRO A 267 23.97 -37.29 -36.72
C PRO A 267 24.23 -38.78 -36.56
N ASP A 268 23.32 -39.62 -37.07
CA ASP A 268 23.37 -41.08 -36.98
C ASP A 268 23.35 -41.69 -35.56
N GLN A 269 23.13 -40.92 -34.51
CA GLN A 269 22.99 -41.41 -33.15
C GLN A 269 21.58 -41.16 -32.57
N LEU A 270 20.82 -42.25 -32.54
CA LEU A 270 19.47 -42.26 -31.98
C LEU A 270 19.45 -42.86 -30.56
N VAL A 271 18.63 -42.28 -29.70
CA VAL A 271 18.37 -42.79 -28.36
C VAL A 271 16.86 -42.97 -28.18
N SER A 272 16.42 -44.18 -27.80
CA SER A 272 15.01 -44.41 -27.51
C SER A 272 14.65 -43.93 -26.09
N ILE A 273 13.36 -43.56 -25.89
CA ILE A 273 12.89 -43.18 -24.55
C ILE A 273 13.01 -44.35 -23.56
N SER A 274 12.90 -45.61 -24.07
CA SER A 274 13.10 -46.81 -23.22
C SER A 274 14.54 -46.92 -22.72
N GLU A 275 15.56 -46.55 -23.51
CA GLU A 275 16.97 -46.56 -23.09
C GLU A 275 17.25 -45.54 -21.99
N ILE A 276 16.60 -44.37 -22.01
CA ILE A 276 16.83 -43.28 -21.01
C ILE A 276 15.82 -43.26 -19.86
N LYS A 277 14.86 -44.21 -19.86
CA LYS A 277 13.79 -44.26 -18.86
C LYS A 277 14.29 -44.31 -17.40
N GLU A 278 15.30 -45.09 -17.12
CA GLU A 278 15.90 -45.21 -15.78
C GLU A 278 16.56 -43.90 -15.34
N TYR A 279 17.27 -43.23 -16.26
CA TYR A 279 17.91 -41.92 -15.98
C TYR A 279 16.87 -40.83 -15.74
N LEU A 280 15.77 -40.79 -16.53
CA LEU A 280 14.68 -39.87 -16.33
C LEU A 280 13.91 -40.14 -15.02
N THR A 281 13.78 -41.42 -14.62
CA THR A 281 13.22 -41.79 -13.33
C THR A 281 14.09 -41.27 -12.17
N THR A 282 15.41 -41.39 -12.30
CA THR A 282 16.39 -40.85 -11.34
C THR A 282 16.28 -39.33 -11.29
N ALA A 283 16.29 -38.66 -12.43
CA ALA A 283 16.12 -37.20 -12.51
C ALA A 283 14.80 -36.72 -11.91
N LYS A 284 13.69 -37.45 -12.12
CA LYS A 284 12.40 -37.17 -11.46
C LYS A 284 12.52 -37.27 -9.94
N ASN A 285 13.14 -38.30 -9.42
CA ASN A 285 13.36 -38.48 -7.99
C ASN A 285 14.24 -37.36 -7.40
N GLN A 286 15.09 -36.75 -8.22
CA GLN A 286 15.93 -35.60 -7.90
C GLN A 286 15.23 -34.24 -8.11
N GLY A 287 14.01 -34.19 -8.69
CA GLY A 287 13.21 -32.97 -8.80
C GLY A 287 12.73 -32.59 -10.19
N LEU A 288 13.04 -33.37 -11.24
CA LEU A 288 12.54 -33.11 -12.62
C LEU A 288 11.01 -33.19 -12.66
N GLN A 289 10.37 -32.16 -13.16
CA GLN A 289 8.91 -32.05 -13.27
C GLN A 289 8.41 -31.86 -14.69
N LEU A 290 9.15 -31.11 -15.52
CA LEU A 290 8.74 -30.73 -16.87
C LEU A 290 9.74 -31.21 -17.93
N CYS A 291 9.21 -31.80 -19.00
CA CYS A 291 9.95 -32.04 -20.22
C CYS A 291 9.31 -31.31 -21.42
N VAL A 292 10.08 -30.62 -22.21
CA VAL A 292 9.63 -29.91 -23.42
C VAL A 292 10.35 -30.49 -24.64
N PHE A 293 9.59 -31.06 -25.56
CA PHE A 293 10.14 -31.63 -26.81
C PHE A 293 9.73 -30.73 -27.98
N ASN A 294 10.65 -29.89 -28.40
CA ASN A 294 10.49 -29.05 -29.57
C ASN A 294 11.01 -29.80 -30.82
N SER A 295 10.40 -30.97 -31.07
CA SER A 295 10.72 -31.91 -32.10
C SER A 295 9.45 -32.55 -32.69
N CYS A 296 9.53 -33.29 -33.81
CA CYS A 296 8.35 -33.84 -34.47
C CYS A 296 7.78 -35.10 -33.77
N ASN A 297 6.46 -35.36 -33.96
CA ASN A 297 5.79 -36.62 -33.60
C ASN A 297 6.06 -37.13 -32.17
N GLY A 298 5.64 -36.38 -31.15
CA GLY A 298 5.97 -36.65 -29.72
C GLY A 298 4.91 -37.42 -28.92
N LEU A 299 3.83 -37.96 -29.50
CA LEU A 299 2.71 -38.55 -28.75
C LEU A 299 3.10 -39.78 -27.92
N LYS A 300 3.87 -40.68 -28.45
CA LYS A 300 4.34 -41.89 -27.73
C LYS A 300 5.33 -41.48 -26.63
N ILE A 301 6.22 -40.53 -26.95
CA ILE A 301 7.17 -39.94 -26.03
C ILE A 301 6.41 -39.36 -24.84
N ALA A 302 5.39 -38.51 -25.10
CA ALA A 302 4.60 -37.88 -24.10
C ALA A 302 3.85 -38.85 -23.16
N ASN A 303 3.21 -39.89 -23.74
CA ASN A 303 2.53 -40.91 -22.95
C ASN A 303 3.48 -41.63 -22.02
N ARG A 304 4.65 -42.05 -22.50
CA ARG A 304 5.67 -42.76 -21.71
C ARG A 304 6.21 -41.89 -20.56
N LEU A 305 6.46 -40.61 -20.83
CA LEU A 305 6.97 -39.67 -19.81
C LEU A 305 5.90 -39.27 -18.79
N ALA A 306 4.65 -39.11 -19.25
CA ALA A 306 3.52 -38.83 -18.37
C ALA A 306 3.21 -40.05 -17.45
N ASP A 307 3.41 -41.29 -17.91
CA ASP A 307 3.37 -42.50 -17.10
C ASP A 307 4.45 -42.53 -16.02
N LEU A 308 5.60 -41.91 -16.27
CA LEU A 308 6.63 -41.68 -15.24
C LEU A 308 6.22 -40.61 -14.24
N GLY A 309 5.12 -39.90 -14.47
CA GLY A 309 4.65 -38.79 -13.65
C GLY A 309 5.27 -37.44 -13.96
N LEU A 310 5.83 -37.25 -15.15
CA LEU A 310 6.35 -36.00 -15.65
C LEU A 310 5.29 -35.20 -16.40
N GLN A 311 5.40 -33.88 -16.41
CA GLN A 311 4.63 -33.02 -17.28
C GLN A 311 5.38 -32.85 -18.60
N VAL A 312 4.67 -32.90 -19.72
CA VAL A 312 5.32 -32.94 -21.03
C VAL A 312 4.62 -32.00 -22.02
N VAL A 313 5.39 -31.13 -22.64
CA VAL A 313 4.95 -30.35 -23.81
C VAL A 313 5.59 -30.95 -25.07
N ILE A 314 4.77 -31.23 -26.08
CA ILE A 314 5.21 -31.86 -27.32
C ILE A 314 4.59 -31.16 -28.52
N MET A 315 5.20 -31.43 -29.70
CA MET A 315 4.54 -31.24 -30.98
C MET A 315 3.90 -32.57 -31.38
N ARG A 316 2.57 -32.57 -31.58
CA ARG A 316 1.76 -33.75 -31.83
C ARG A 316 1.93 -34.26 -33.26
N GLU A 317 2.16 -33.37 -34.20
CA GLU A 317 2.47 -33.62 -35.60
C GLU A 317 3.84 -33.05 -35.97
N GLU A 318 4.30 -33.31 -37.15
CA GLU A 318 5.52 -32.74 -37.68
C GLU A 318 5.44 -31.22 -37.75
N VAL A 319 6.49 -30.53 -37.33
CA VAL A 319 6.50 -29.08 -37.21
C VAL A 319 7.59 -28.46 -38.06
N HIS A 320 7.26 -27.37 -38.75
CA HIS A 320 8.23 -26.57 -39.48
C HIS A 320 9.20 -25.86 -38.54
N ASP A 321 10.50 -25.78 -38.92
CA ASP A 321 11.57 -25.25 -38.07
C ASP A 321 11.27 -23.84 -37.55
N ASN A 322 10.79 -22.91 -38.38
CA ASN A 322 10.44 -21.58 -37.95
C ASN A 322 9.21 -21.53 -37.01
N VAL A 323 8.22 -22.42 -37.21
CA VAL A 323 7.06 -22.54 -36.28
C VAL A 323 7.54 -22.96 -34.89
N ALA A 324 8.42 -23.96 -34.86
CA ALA A 324 9.02 -24.46 -33.61
C ALA A 324 9.80 -23.35 -32.86
N HIS A 325 10.53 -22.49 -33.62
CA HIS A 325 11.22 -21.33 -33.01
C HIS A 325 10.26 -20.29 -32.46
N VAL A 326 9.23 -19.91 -33.23
CA VAL A 326 8.24 -18.90 -32.78
C VAL A 326 7.51 -19.39 -31.52
N PHE A 327 7.08 -20.67 -31.57
CA PHE A 327 6.45 -21.30 -30.40
C PHE A 327 7.36 -21.27 -29.17
N LEU A 328 8.61 -21.79 -29.29
CA LEU A 328 9.54 -21.92 -28.20
C LEU A 328 9.91 -20.55 -27.59
N LYS A 329 10.09 -19.53 -28.43
CA LYS A 329 10.40 -18.16 -28.00
C LYS A 329 9.29 -17.58 -27.13
N GLU A 330 8.03 -17.65 -27.59
CA GLU A 330 6.91 -17.12 -26.81
C GLU A 330 6.68 -17.96 -25.56
N PHE A 331 6.75 -19.29 -25.65
CA PHE A 331 6.65 -20.20 -24.51
C PHE A 331 7.67 -19.89 -23.41
N CYS A 332 8.96 -19.77 -23.75
CA CYS A 332 10.01 -19.41 -22.79
C CYS A 332 9.82 -18.00 -22.23
N SER A 333 9.38 -17.04 -23.06
CA SER A 333 9.07 -15.68 -22.59
C SER A 333 7.99 -15.67 -21.51
N ARG A 334 6.95 -16.48 -21.66
CA ARG A 334 5.85 -16.59 -20.66
C ARG A 334 6.28 -17.32 -19.40
N LEU A 335 7.07 -18.38 -19.52
CA LEU A 335 7.68 -19.03 -18.36
C LEU A 335 8.60 -18.08 -17.58
N ALA A 336 9.38 -17.25 -18.29
CA ALA A 336 10.22 -16.22 -17.67
C ALA A 336 9.41 -15.15 -16.93
N GLN A 337 8.16 -14.95 -17.29
CA GLN A 337 7.18 -14.09 -16.57
C GLN A 337 6.47 -14.82 -15.42
N TYR A 338 6.96 -15.99 -15.03
CA TYR A 338 6.39 -16.83 -13.97
C TYR A 338 4.96 -17.32 -14.24
N GLN A 339 4.54 -17.42 -15.51
CA GLN A 339 3.32 -18.12 -15.89
C GLN A 339 3.53 -19.64 -15.78
N ASP A 340 2.45 -20.40 -15.54
CA ASP A 340 2.55 -21.85 -15.54
C ASP A 340 2.70 -22.41 -16.97
N VAL A 341 3.17 -23.65 -17.06
CA VAL A 341 3.47 -24.32 -18.35
C VAL A 341 2.28 -24.34 -19.30
N GLN A 342 1.06 -24.53 -18.79
CA GLN A 342 -0.15 -24.57 -19.60
C GLN A 342 -0.55 -23.18 -20.10
N GLU A 343 -0.45 -22.16 -19.25
CA GLU A 343 -0.65 -20.76 -19.65
C GLU A 343 0.37 -20.32 -20.71
N ALA A 344 1.64 -20.72 -20.52
CA ALA A 344 2.72 -20.41 -21.45
C ALA A 344 2.47 -21.08 -22.82
N MET A 345 2.05 -22.34 -22.83
CA MET A 345 1.70 -23.06 -24.08
C MET A 345 0.49 -22.42 -24.79
N LEU A 346 -0.60 -22.14 -24.06
CA LEU A 346 -1.78 -21.50 -24.64
C LEU A 346 -1.48 -20.10 -25.17
N ALA A 347 -0.56 -19.36 -24.55
CA ALA A 347 -0.12 -18.06 -25.05
C ALA A 347 0.71 -18.21 -26.35
N ALA A 348 1.60 -19.19 -26.42
CA ALA A 348 2.38 -19.48 -27.64
C ALA A 348 1.47 -19.94 -28.77
N CYS A 349 0.48 -20.80 -28.53
CA CYS A 349 -0.53 -21.18 -29.51
C CYS A 349 -1.35 -20.00 -30.02
N ARG A 350 -1.77 -19.09 -29.12
CA ARG A 350 -2.49 -17.86 -29.49
C ARG A 350 -1.64 -16.92 -30.32
N ASN A 351 -0.34 -16.82 -30.04
CA ASN A 351 0.58 -16.04 -30.87
C ASN A 351 0.67 -16.59 -32.30
N LEU A 352 0.72 -17.91 -32.46
CA LEU A 352 0.66 -18.57 -33.77
C LEU A 352 -0.70 -18.37 -34.49
N GLN A 353 -1.80 -18.41 -33.75
CA GLN A 353 -3.16 -18.29 -34.27
C GLN A 353 -3.51 -16.87 -34.72
N VAL A 354 -3.06 -15.82 -34.00
CA VAL A 354 -3.47 -14.44 -34.25
C VAL A 354 -2.32 -13.60 -34.82
N GLY A 355 -1.12 -13.67 -34.21
CA GLY A 355 0.03 -12.86 -34.61
C GLY A 355 0.69 -13.34 -35.90
N GLU A 356 0.75 -14.64 -36.09
CA GLU A 356 1.48 -15.27 -37.18
C GLU A 356 0.56 -16.04 -38.16
N LYS A 357 -0.76 -15.77 -38.12
CA LYS A 357 -1.77 -16.52 -38.85
C LYS A 357 -1.48 -16.64 -40.39
N PHE A 358 -1.05 -15.53 -40.99
CA PHE A 358 -0.77 -15.50 -42.45
C PHE A 358 0.56 -16.12 -42.82
N VAL A 359 1.49 -16.24 -41.86
CA VAL A 359 2.83 -16.80 -42.10
C VAL A 359 2.83 -18.30 -41.78
N TYR A 360 2.12 -18.70 -40.71
CA TYR A 360 2.08 -20.10 -40.28
C TYR A 360 0.65 -20.59 -40.06
N PRO A 361 -0.14 -20.75 -41.14
CA PRO A 361 -1.53 -21.17 -41.05
C PRO A 361 -1.65 -22.55 -40.35
N SER A 362 -2.66 -22.73 -39.54
CA SER A 362 -3.00 -23.97 -38.80
C SER A 362 -1.99 -24.48 -37.77
N ALA A 363 -0.78 -23.91 -37.69
CA ALA A 363 0.32 -24.41 -36.86
C ALA A 363 -0.03 -24.39 -35.32
N TYR A 364 -0.93 -23.53 -34.87
CA TYR A 364 -1.38 -23.45 -33.48
C TYR A 364 -2.10 -24.71 -32.97
N LEU A 365 -2.55 -25.60 -33.89
CA LEU A 365 -3.20 -26.85 -33.54
C LEU A 365 -2.22 -27.97 -33.16
N ILE A 366 -0.92 -27.77 -33.36
CA ILE A 366 0.10 -28.83 -33.21
C ILE A 366 0.57 -29.06 -31.79
N PRO A 367 0.86 -28.00 -30.96
CA PRO A 367 1.37 -28.20 -29.61
C PRO A 367 0.33 -28.83 -28.68
N SER A 368 0.76 -29.74 -27.80
CA SER A 368 -0.08 -30.42 -26.83
C SER A 368 0.62 -30.58 -25.49
N PHE A 369 -0.16 -30.56 -24.40
CA PHE A 369 0.32 -30.67 -23.03
C PHE A 369 -0.20 -31.95 -22.37
N PHE A 370 0.71 -32.74 -21.82
CA PHE A 370 0.46 -33.94 -21.07
C PHE A 370 0.86 -33.74 -19.60
N SER A 371 0.06 -34.25 -18.67
CA SER A 371 0.34 -34.15 -17.24
C SER A 371 -0.27 -35.33 -16.49
N PRO A 372 0.27 -35.77 -15.36
CA PRO A 372 -0.43 -36.69 -14.46
C PRO A 372 -1.76 -36.08 -13.99
N TYR A 373 -2.77 -36.93 -13.76
CA TYR A 373 -4.08 -36.48 -13.29
C TYR A 373 -3.98 -35.73 -11.96
N GLY A 374 -4.58 -34.55 -11.90
CA GLY A 374 -4.59 -33.71 -10.69
C GLY A 374 -3.27 -33.02 -10.34
N ALA A 375 -2.20 -33.22 -11.11
CA ALA A 375 -0.95 -32.50 -10.91
C ALA A 375 -1.12 -31.00 -11.19
N LYS A 376 -0.48 -30.17 -10.35
CA LYS A 376 -0.43 -28.72 -10.61
C LYS A 376 0.50 -28.46 -11.78
N PRO A 377 0.13 -27.61 -12.76
CA PRO A 377 1.01 -27.24 -13.84
C PRO A 377 2.33 -26.67 -13.32
N PHE A 378 3.44 -27.10 -13.90
CA PHE A 378 4.78 -26.63 -13.57
C PHE A 378 4.86 -25.11 -13.71
N ARG A 379 5.59 -24.50 -12.80
CA ARG A 379 5.82 -23.06 -12.76
C ARG A 379 7.22 -22.78 -12.23
N ILE A 380 7.92 -21.89 -12.88
CA ILE A 380 9.17 -21.35 -12.32
C ILE A 380 8.81 -20.52 -11.10
N GLU A 381 9.31 -20.94 -9.92
CA GLU A 381 9.06 -20.19 -8.68
C GLU A 381 10.09 -19.06 -8.52
N PRO A 382 9.66 -17.85 -8.16
CA PRO A 382 10.57 -16.77 -7.82
C PRO A 382 11.49 -17.19 -6.67
N TRP A 383 12.76 -16.83 -6.73
CA TRP A 383 13.75 -17.20 -5.73
C TRP A 383 14.45 -15.97 -5.14
N GLY A 384 15.11 -16.12 -3.98
CA GLY A 384 15.85 -15.04 -3.31
C GLY A 384 15.00 -13.82 -2.98
N TYR A 385 15.57 -12.63 -3.14
CA TYR A 385 14.90 -11.35 -2.84
C TYR A 385 13.69 -11.07 -3.73
N GLN A 386 13.64 -11.60 -4.95
CA GLN A 386 12.49 -11.44 -5.85
C GLN A 386 11.24 -12.14 -5.30
N LYS A 387 11.39 -13.31 -4.68
CA LYS A 387 10.31 -13.99 -3.98
C LYS A 387 9.80 -13.16 -2.82
N LEU A 388 10.72 -12.58 -2.02
CA LEU A 388 10.36 -11.67 -0.93
C LEU A 388 9.63 -10.45 -1.48
N LEU A 389 10.17 -9.78 -2.50
CA LEU A 389 9.57 -8.58 -3.08
C LEU A 389 8.14 -8.84 -3.57
N GLN A 390 7.90 -9.94 -4.32
CA GLN A 390 6.57 -10.30 -4.79
C GLN A 390 5.59 -10.64 -3.66
N GLN A 391 6.07 -11.23 -2.57
CA GLN A 391 5.23 -11.52 -1.39
C GLN A 391 4.88 -10.26 -0.62
N TRP A 392 5.79 -9.27 -0.57
CA TRP A 392 5.60 -8.02 0.16
C TRP A 392 4.83 -6.96 -0.63
N LEU A 393 4.84 -7.02 -1.97
CA LEU A 393 4.03 -6.11 -2.78
C LEU A 393 2.55 -6.27 -2.45
N PRO A 394 1.82 -5.17 -2.27
CA PRO A 394 0.39 -5.23 -1.99
C PRO A 394 -0.37 -5.78 -3.21
N LYS A 395 -1.31 -6.67 -2.96
CA LYS A 395 -2.26 -7.12 -3.99
C LYS A 395 -3.15 -5.95 -4.44
N PRO A 396 -3.77 -5.98 -5.64
CA PRO A 396 -4.59 -4.87 -6.12
C PRO A 396 -5.65 -4.38 -5.12
N LYS A 397 -6.33 -5.29 -4.42
CA LYS A 397 -7.31 -4.95 -3.38
C LYS A 397 -6.66 -4.26 -2.16
N GLU A 398 -5.51 -4.74 -1.73
CA GLU A 398 -4.72 -4.18 -0.63
C GLU A 398 -4.19 -2.79 -1.01
N ALA A 399 -3.72 -2.62 -2.25
CA ALA A 399 -3.23 -1.34 -2.77
C ALA A 399 -4.34 -0.29 -2.84
N ILE A 400 -5.55 -0.67 -3.33
CA ILE A 400 -6.72 0.22 -3.38
C ILE A 400 -7.14 0.62 -1.97
N ALA A 401 -7.23 -0.32 -1.02
CA ALA A 401 -7.60 -0.03 0.36
C ALA A 401 -6.58 0.90 1.03
N LEU A 402 -5.28 0.63 0.86
CA LEU A 402 -4.22 1.48 1.41
C LEU A 402 -4.27 2.89 0.81
N ALA A 403 -4.41 3.01 -0.52
CA ALA A 403 -4.53 4.30 -1.20
C ALA A 403 -5.77 5.08 -0.73
N SER A 404 -6.92 4.40 -0.56
CA SER A 404 -8.16 5.01 -0.08
C SER A 404 -8.01 5.55 1.35
N VAL A 405 -7.41 4.78 2.27
CA VAL A 405 -7.19 5.22 3.65
C VAL A 405 -6.18 6.37 3.71
N LEU A 406 -5.11 6.34 2.90
CA LEU A 406 -4.16 7.46 2.82
C LEU A 406 -4.83 8.73 2.28
N LEU A 407 -5.69 8.61 1.26
CA LEU A 407 -6.42 9.75 0.69
C LEU A 407 -7.41 10.32 1.72
N VAL A 408 -8.18 9.48 2.39
CA VAL A 408 -9.12 9.91 3.44
C VAL A 408 -8.36 10.56 4.60
N SER A 409 -7.22 9.99 5.02
CA SER A 409 -6.38 10.58 6.09
C SER A 409 -5.78 11.93 5.72
N ALA A 410 -5.68 12.26 4.43
CA ALA A 410 -5.18 13.55 3.96
C ALA A 410 -6.25 14.65 3.92
N MET A 411 -7.54 14.30 4.05
CA MET A 411 -8.64 15.25 4.02
C MET A 411 -8.70 16.04 5.34
N VAL A 412 -8.69 17.39 5.25
CA VAL A 412 -8.70 18.28 6.43
C VAL A 412 -9.84 17.99 7.41
N PRO A 413 -11.12 17.85 6.97
CA PRO A 413 -12.21 17.58 7.90
C PRO A 413 -12.04 16.26 8.68
N VAL A 414 -11.45 15.24 8.03
CA VAL A 414 -11.19 13.95 8.66
C VAL A 414 -10.07 14.07 9.69
N GLN A 415 -9.02 14.82 9.36
CA GLN A 415 -7.92 15.10 10.30
C GLN A 415 -8.43 15.82 11.56
N ASP A 416 -9.27 16.82 11.38
CA ASP A 416 -9.86 17.58 12.51
C ASP A 416 -10.73 16.67 13.37
N MET A 417 -11.60 15.87 12.78
CA MET A 417 -12.45 14.91 13.50
C MET A 417 -11.62 13.86 14.27
N LEU A 418 -10.57 13.31 13.63
CA LEU A 418 -9.70 12.33 14.27
C LEU A 418 -8.89 12.95 15.40
N LEU A 419 -8.43 14.18 15.23
CA LEU A 419 -7.67 14.91 16.27
C LEU A 419 -8.56 15.22 17.48
N ASP A 420 -9.78 15.70 17.23
CA ASP A 420 -10.76 15.98 18.26
C ASP A 420 -11.12 14.71 19.07
N GLY A 421 -11.38 13.60 18.37
CA GLY A 421 -11.61 12.31 19.02
C GLY A 421 -10.40 11.79 19.83
N ARG A 422 -9.18 12.04 19.37
CA ARG A 422 -7.95 11.65 20.09
C ARG A 422 -7.75 12.49 21.37
N THR A 423 -7.96 13.80 21.30
CA THR A 423 -7.86 14.69 22.47
C THR A 423 -8.95 14.40 23.48
N PHE A 424 -10.14 14.04 23.03
CA PHE A 424 -11.22 13.55 23.89
C PHE A 424 -10.84 12.27 24.65
N LEU A 425 -10.37 11.23 23.91
CA LEU A 425 -9.90 9.98 24.54
C LEU A 425 -8.77 10.23 25.54
N GLN A 426 -7.91 11.19 25.24
CA GLN A 426 -6.82 11.58 26.12
C GLN A 426 -7.34 12.27 27.39
N ALA A 427 -8.39 13.10 27.29
CA ALA A 427 -9.05 13.71 28.44
C ALA A 427 -9.66 12.63 29.37
N VAL A 428 -10.40 11.67 28.77
CA VAL A 428 -10.96 10.52 29.50
C VAL A 428 -9.85 9.69 30.19
N TYR A 429 -8.74 9.44 29.49
CA TYR A 429 -7.63 8.68 30.06
C TYR A 429 -6.94 9.43 31.20
N ARG A 430 -6.70 10.74 31.07
CA ARG A 430 -6.16 11.58 32.16
C ARG A 430 -7.05 11.56 33.41
N ASP A 431 -8.35 11.71 33.19
CA ASP A 431 -9.33 11.70 34.29
C ASP A 431 -9.36 10.33 34.99
N SER A 432 -9.45 9.23 34.22
CA SER A 432 -9.50 7.88 34.78
C SER A 432 -8.22 7.45 35.51
N THR A 433 -7.06 7.98 35.09
CA THR A 433 -5.76 7.66 35.71
C THR A 433 -5.27 8.71 36.67
N ASN A 434 -6.02 9.81 36.86
CA ASN A 434 -5.66 10.96 37.70
C ASN A 434 -4.28 11.58 37.42
N GLN A 435 -3.89 11.59 36.12
CA GLN A 435 -2.59 12.07 35.64
C GLN A 435 -2.69 13.51 35.12
N PHE A 436 -2.72 14.46 36.03
CA PHE A 436 -2.75 15.89 35.70
C PHE A 436 -1.36 16.52 35.82
N PRO A 437 -1.06 17.63 35.10
CA PRO A 437 0.15 18.41 35.30
C PRO A 437 0.25 18.89 36.76
N ARG A 438 1.40 18.65 37.39
CA ARG A 438 1.59 18.93 38.85
C ARG A 438 1.55 20.43 39.24
N GLU A 439 1.72 21.32 38.27
CA GLU A 439 1.79 22.77 38.52
C GLU A 439 0.45 23.41 38.89
N GLY A 440 -0.68 22.75 38.72
CA GLY A 440 -2.02 23.28 38.99
C GLY A 440 -2.70 22.76 40.27
N LEU A 441 -2.11 21.82 41.02
CA LEU A 441 -2.76 21.13 42.13
C LEU A 441 -2.59 21.80 43.50
N SER A 442 -1.74 22.84 43.60
CA SER A 442 -1.60 23.59 44.86
C SER A 442 -2.61 24.72 44.89
N SER A 443 -3.62 24.61 45.72
CA SER A 443 -4.67 25.62 45.92
C SER A 443 -4.17 26.98 46.38
N ALA A 444 -2.88 27.18 46.56
CA ALA A 444 -2.27 28.37 47.15
C ALA A 444 -1.53 29.28 46.14
N LYS A 445 -1.35 28.86 44.83
CA LYS A 445 -0.73 29.73 43.84
C LYS A 445 -1.71 30.13 42.74
N PRO A 446 -1.77 31.44 42.40
CA PRO A 446 -2.57 31.90 41.27
C PRO A 446 -2.08 31.24 39.98
N ARG A 447 -2.98 30.98 39.01
CA ARG A 447 -2.63 30.43 37.73
C ARG A 447 -1.80 31.39 36.91
N SER A 448 -0.94 30.87 36.08
CA SER A 448 -0.01 31.72 35.29
C SER A 448 -0.71 32.56 34.22
N VAL A 449 -1.98 32.25 33.85
CA VAL A 449 -2.75 32.99 32.85
C VAL A 449 -4.13 33.39 33.41
N LEU A 450 -4.47 34.67 33.25
CA LEU A 450 -5.79 35.25 33.54
C LEU A 450 -6.43 35.72 32.25
N LEU A 451 -7.58 35.16 31.91
CA LEU A 451 -8.40 35.56 30.76
C LEU A 451 -9.54 36.48 31.22
N ILE A 452 -9.50 37.73 30.83
CA ILE A 452 -10.58 38.69 31.02
C ILE A 452 -11.48 38.61 29.76
N ALA A 453 -12.58 37.90 29.90
CA ALA A 453 -13.51 37.63 28.82
C ALA A 453 -14.61 38.70 28.75
N ILE A 454 -14.69 39.39 27.62
CA ILE A 454 -15.80 40.30 27.34
C ILE A 454 -16.95 39.45 26.79
N ASP A 455 -17.84 39.03 27.66
CA ASP A 455 -19.02 38.22 27.37
C ASP A 455 -20.27 39.11 27.11
N GLN A 456 -21.41 38.47 26.86
CA GLN A 456 -22.66 39.20 26.59
C GLN A 456 -23.12 40.05 27.78
N ASP A 457 -22.92 39.59 29.01
CA ASP A 457 -23.26 40.34 30.22
C ASP A 457 -22.36 41.57 30.37
N SER A 458 -21.08 41.44 30.04
CA SER A 458 -20.12 42.53 29.96
C SER A 458 -20.55 43.60 28.95
N ILE A 459 -21.04 43.19 27.78
CA ILE A 459 -21.60 44.12 26.77
C ILE A 459 -22.85 44.80 27.28
N ASN A 460 -23.79 44.07 27.84
CA ASN A 460 -25.03 44.62 28.37
C ASN A 460 -24.78 45.69 29.45
N GLN A 461 -23.86 45.44 30.35
CA GLN A 461 -23.49 46.40 31.39
C GLN A 461 -22.74 47.61 30.84
N ALA A 462 -21.80 47.39 29.93
CA ALA A 462 -21.07 48.47 29.25
C ALA A 462 -21.99 49.42 28.48
N GLN A 463 -23.03 48.89 27.84
CA GLN A 463 -24.05 49.71 27.13
C GLN A 463 -24.84 50.62 28.06
N LEU A 464 -25.07 50.21 29.31
CA LEU A 464 -25.74 51.06 30.33
C LEU A 464 -24.84 52.22 30.80
N GLU A 465 -23.51 51.94 30.83
CA GLU A 465 -22.53 52.92 31.39
C GLU A 465 -21.98 53.86 30.30
N ILE A 466 -21.83 53.40 29.08
CA ILE A 466 -21.20 54.13 27.99
C ILE A 466 -22.21 54.46 26.90
N LYS A 467 -22.66 55.69 26.81
CA LYS A 467 -23.61 56.16 25.81
C LYS A 467 -23.04 55.99 24.41
N GLY A 468 -23.72 55.21 23.59
CA GLY A 468 -23.32 54.91 22.21
C GLY A 468 -22.20 53.84 22.10
N PHE A 469 -22.15 52.90 23.06
CA PHE A 469 -21.24 51.75 23.06
C PHE A 469 -21.33 50.92 21.78
N LYS A 470 -20.18 50.51 21.25
CA LYS A 470 -20.06 49.66 20.04
C LYS A 470 -19.28 48.39 20.34
N THR A 471 -19.67 47.31 19.75
CA THR A 471 -18.98 46.00 19.77
C THR A 471 -18.04 45.79 18.59
N GLN A 472 -18.37 46.43 17.43
CA GLN A 472 -17.60 46.34 16.20
C GLN A 472 -17.34 47.73 15.59
N PRO A 473 -16.08 48.23 15.65
CA PRO A 473 -14.96 47.77 16.49
C PRO A 473 -15.21 48.00 17.96
N MET A 474 -14.62 47.15 18.85
CA MET A 474 -14.80 47.22 20.28
C MET A 474 -14.52 48.64 20.85
N GLU A 475 -15.40 49.13 21.70
CA GLU A 475 -15.38 50.46 22.30
C GLU A 475 -14.08 50.75 23.06
N ARG A 476 -13.34 51.78 22.64
CA ARG A 476 -12.00 52.14 23.17
C ARG A 476 -12.03 52.57 24.63
N GLU A 477 -13.11 53.26 25.06
CA GLU A 477 -13.28 53.66 26.43
C GLU A 477 -13.41 52.48 27.39
N TYR A 478 -14.14 51.43 26.92
CA TYR A 478 -14.30 50.21 27.73
C TYR A 478 -12.99 49.46 27.90
N LEU A 479 -12.24 49.25 26.83
CA LEU A 479 -10.90 48.66 26.88
C LEU A 479 -9.98 49.50 27.79
N GLY A 480 -10.06 50.84 27.73
CA GLY A 480 -9.30 51.74 28.60
C GLY A 480 -9.64 51.61 30.08
N LYS A 481 -10.93 51.36 30.44
CA LYS A 481 -11.33 51.07 31.81
C LYS A 481 -10.73 49.77 32.33
N LEU A 482 -10.75 48.69 31.49
CA LEU A 482 -10.14 47.38 31.81
C LEU A 482 -8.64 47.51 32.01
N VAL A 483 -7.93 48.21 31.11
CA VAL A 483 -6.48 48.41 31.21
C VAL A 483 -6.11 49.13 32.51
N ARG A 484 -6.85 50.20 32.89
CA ARG A 484 -6.64 50.93 34.17
C ARG A 484 -6.82 50.04 35.38
N GLN A 485 -7.89 49.27 35.42
CA GLN A 485 -8.17 48.38 36.55
C GLN A 485 -7.08 47.29 36.66
N LEU A 486 -6.68 46.69 35.53
CA LEU A 486 -5.60 45.69 35.50
C LEU A 486 -4.26 46.30 35.97
N SER A 487 -3.92 47.49 35.49
CA SER A 487 -2.71 48.19 35.94
C SER A 487 -2.76 48.45 37.46
N ASN A 488 -3.89 48.90 38.00
CA ASN A 488 -4.07 49.14 39.44
C ASN A 488 -3.96 47.83 40.25
N SER A 489 -4.36 46.69 39.71
CA SER A 489 -4.20 45.36 40.29
C SER A 489 -2.79 44.76 40.10
N GLY A 490 -1.82 45.51 39.59
CA GLY A 490 -0.42 45.08 39.50
C GLY A 490 -0.06 44.24 38.21
N ALA A 491 -0.93 44.17 37.21
CA ALA A 491 -0.64 43.42 36.00
C ALA A 491 0.63 43.89 35.28
N LYS A 492 1.61 42.98 35.06
CA LYS A 492 2.88 43.29 34.40
C LYS A 492 2.92 42.94 32.91
N VAL A 493 2.08 42.02 32.49
CA VAL A 493 2.00 41.60 31.07
C VAL A 493 0.52 41.53 30.67
N ILE A 494 0.12 42.38 29.72
CA ILE A 494 -1.25 42.48 29.22
C ILE A 494 -1.27 42.24 27.71
N GLY A 495 -2.04 41.24 27.29
CA GLY A 495 -2.38 40.96 25.91
C GLY A 495 -3.75 41.54 25.55
N ILE A 496 -3.87 42.20 24.41
CA ILE A 496 -5.17 42.67 23.91
C ILE A 496 -5.45 41.95 22.57
N ASP A 497 -6.36 40.98 22.63
CA ASP A 497 -6.78 40.13 21.50
C ASP A 497 -7.97 40.80 20.75
N TYR A 498 -7.76 42.02 20.34
CA TYR A 498 -8.66 42.80 19.48
C TYR A 498 -7.89 43.49 18.39
N LEU A 499 -8.44 43.49 17.16
CA LEU A 499 -7.85 44.19 16.02
C LEU A 499 -8.07 45.70 16.11
N LEU A 500 -7.11 46.43 16.67
CA LEU A 500 -7.18 47.88 16.91
C LEU A 500 -6.54 48.67 15.74
N HIS A 501 -6.97 48.40 14.50
CA HIS A 501 -6.34 48.92 13.28
C HIS A 501 -7.03 50.14 12.68
N THR A 502 -8.21 50.50 13.19
CA THR A 502 -9.01 51.67 12.74
C THR A 502 -9.02 52.76 13.78
N GLN A 503 -9.07 54.01 13.34
CA GLN A 503 -9.26 55.15 14.25
C GLN A 503 -10.75 55.21 14.69
N GLU A 504 -10.95 55.29 16.01
CA GLU A 504 -12.30 55.30 16.60
C GLU A 504 -12.51 56.46 17.56
N PRO A 505 -13.73 56.88 17.84
CA PRO A 505 -14.04 57.83 18.90
C PRO A 505 -13.50 57.35 20.24
N ARG A 506 -13.11 58.30 21.12
CA ARG A 506 -12.56 57.97 22.46
C ARG A 506 -11.28 57.14 22.51
N GLU A 507 -10.56 57.06 21.40
CA GLU A 507 -9.29 56.40 21.31
C GLU A 507 -8.27 56.92 22.33
N GLU A 508 -8.30 58.25 22.62
CA GLU A 508 -7.41 58.89 23.58
C GLU A 508 -7.56 58.32 25.00
N LYS A 509 -8.79 57.82 25.39
CA LYS A 509 -9.04 57.20 26.68
C LYS A 509 -8.32 55.86 26.83
N LEU A 510 -8.24 55.07 25.73
CA LEU A 510 -7.46 53.85 25.72
C LEU A 510 -5.96 54.14 25.66
N ALA A 511 -5.53 55.06 24.79
CA ALA A 511 -4.14 55.40 24.63
C ALA A 511 -3.53 55.95 25.95
N SER A 512 -4.26 56.85 26.65
CA SER A 512 -3.82 57.39 27.94
C SER A 512 -3.71 56.32 29.04
N ALA A 513 -4.69 55.37 29.07
CA ALA A 513 -4.64 54.26 30.03
C ALA A 513 -3.41 53.36 29.81
N ILE A 514 -3.09 53.03 28.57
CA ILE A 514 -1.95 52.20 28.21
C ILE A 514 -0.62 52.94 28.52
N GLN A 515 -0.51 54.22 28.10
CA GLN A 515 0.69 55.03 28.40
C GLN A 515 0.97 55.20 29.87
N SER A 516 -0.10 55.39 30.70
CA SER A 516 0.02 55.47 32.15
C SER A 516 0.50 54.10 32.74
N ALA A 517 -0.03 52.98 32.28
CA ALA A 517 0.37 51.65 32.74
C ALA A 517 1.84 51.33 32.37
N VAL A 518 2.30 51.73 31.17
CA VAL A 518 3.69 51.60 30.74
C VAL A 518 4.61 52.46 31.61
N SER A 519 4.26 53.76 31.83
CA SER A 519 5.17 54.72 32.49
C SER A 519 5.23 54.57 33.99
N GLN A 520 4.10 54.12 34.62
CA GLN A 520 3.99 54.10 36.10
C GLN A 520 4.20 52.66 36.67
N GLN A 521 3.91 51.61 35.88
CA GLN A 521 3.87 50.23 36.36
C GLN A 521 4.83 49.31 35.56
N ASP A 522 5.60 49.80 34.61
CA ASP A 522 6.45 49.04 33.70
C ASP A 522 5.70 47.88 32.97
N THR A 523 4.42 48.07 32.68
CA THR A 523 3.55 47.06 32.11
C THR A 523 3.91 46.81 30.64
N TRP A 524 4.11 45.55 30.29
CA TRP A 524 4.36 45.09 28.91
C TRP A 524 3.05 44.83 28.17
N PHE A 525 2.87 45.45 27.01
CA PHE A 525 1.70 45.24 26.19
C PHE A 525 2.04 44.45 24.92
N VAL A 526 1.23 43.42 24.65
CA VAL A 526 1.22 42.66 23.38
C VAL A 526 -0.13 42.87 22.72
N PHE A 527 -0.12 43.43 21.48
CA PHE A 527 -1.34 43.65 20.74
C PHE A 527 -1.53 42.60 19.66
N GLY A 528 -2.77 42.14 19.49
CA GLY A 528 -3.19 41.26 18.40
C GLY A 528 -3.17 41.97 17.06
N VAL A 529 -2.50 41.39 16.05
CA VAL A 529 -2.47 41.85 14.66
C VAL A 529 -2.84 40.72 13.73
N ASN A 530 -3.39 41.04 12.55
CA ASN A 530 -3.61 40.06 11.48
C ASN A 530 -2.68 40.39 10.33
N GLN A 531 -1.58 39.64 10.21
CA GLN A 531 -0.54 39.88 9.21
C GLN A 531 -0.99 39.49 7.79
N ASP A 532 -1.82 38.47 7.64
CA ASP A 532 -2.34 38.04 6.35
C ASP A 532 -3.18 39.13 5.69
N LYS A 533 -3.89 39.95 6.48
CA LYS A 533 -4.69 41.08 6.04
C LYS A 533 -3.97 42.44 6.17
N ASN A 534 -2.68 42.43 6.52
CA ASN A 534 -1.85 43.62 6.77
C ASN A 534 -2.50 44.60 7.78
N ARG A 535 -3.24 44.10 8.76
CA ARG A 535 -3.92 44.90 9.80
C ARG A 535 -3.03 45.08 11.02
N LYS A 536 -2.26 46.18 11.02
CA LYS A 536 -1.42 46.61 12.16
C LYS A 536 -2.22 47.48 13.11
N VAL A 537 -1.77 47.57 14.36
CA VAL A 537 -2.43 48.44 15.36
C VAL A 537 -2.24 49.91 14.98
N PHE A 538 -3.26 50.73 15.27
CA PHE A 538 -3.21 52.15 15.05
C PHE A 538 -2.11 52.80 15.89
N PRO A 539 -1.18 53.62 15.33
CA PRO A 539 0.02 54.08 16.03
C PRO A 539 -0.23 54.92 17.29
N LYS A 540 -1.35 55.61 17.36
CA LYS A 540 -1.72 56.37 18.57
C LYS A 540 -2.01 55.49 19.78
N ILE A 541 -2.56 54.25 19.57
CA ILE A 541 -2.85 53.29 20.65
C ILE A 541 -1.60 52.54 21.02
N ALA A 542 -0.85 52.06 20.02
CA ALA A 542 0.32 51.21 20.24
C ALA A 542 1.49 51.57 19.35
N SER A 543 2.55 52.09 19.94
CA SER A 543 3.78 52.36 19.23
C SER A 543 4.76 51.19 19.35
N PRO A 544 5.42 50.75 18.27
CA PRO A 544 6.51 49.77 18.34
C PRO A 544 7.67 50.18 19.22
N LYS A 545 7.71 51.43 19.66
CA LYS A 545 8.72 52.00 20.60
C LYS A 545 8.59 51.40 22.00
N TRP A 546 7.40 51.00 22.40
CA TRP A 546 7.14 50.56 23.79
C TRP A 546 6.15 49.38 23.88
N SER A 547 5.70 48.84 22.73
CA SER A 547 4.76 47.71 22.71
C SER A 547 5.18 46.64 21.70
N LEU A 548 4.64 45.45 21.87
CA LEU A 548 4.86 44.32 20.96
C LEU A 548 3.59 44.03 20.15
N GLN A 549 3.76 43.54 18.90
CA GLN A 549 2.66 43.14 18.05
C GLN A 549 2.82 41.68 17.66
N GLY A 550 1.83 40.84 17.94
CA GLY A 550 1.82 39.41 17.66
C GLY A 550 0.66 39.00 16.78
N ASP A 551 0.92 38.03 15.91
CA ASP A 551 -0.11 37.49 15.02
C ASP A 551 -1.12 36.64 15.80
N ILE A 552 -2.41 37.00 15.71
CA ILE A 552 -3.49 36.25 16.37
C ILE A 552 -4.08 35.16 15.49
N THR A 553 -3.61 35.04 14.22
CA THR A 553 -4.13 34.02 13.35
C THR A 553 -3.56 32.66 13.72
N PHE A 554 -4.42 31.67 13.96
CA PHE A 554 -4.06 30.28 14.19
C PHE A 554 -4.99 29.36 13.43
N PHE A 555 -4.50 28.15 13.13
CA PHE A 555 -5.34 27.14 12.53
C PHE A 555 -5.94 26.28 13.65
N ARG A 556 -7.21 25.96 13.56
CA ARG A 556 -8.15 25.45 14.59
C ARG A 556 -7.56 24.63 15.75
N TRP A 557 -6.58 23.77 15.47
CA TRP A 557 -6.00 22.88 16.48
C TRP A 557 -4.47 23.03 16.62
N ASP A 558 -3.85 23.78 15.71
CA ASP A 558 -2.40 23.91 15.66
C ASP A 558 -1.92 24.99 16.62
N MET A 559 -0.86 24.68 17.33
CA MET A 559 -0.13 25.65 18.13
C MET A 559 0.87 26.36 17.25
N GLU A 560 0.66 27.66 17.03
CA GLU A 560 1.55 28.50 16.22
C GLU A 560 2.89 28.71 16.94
N LEU A 561 3.98 28.34 16.30
CA LEU A 561 5.33 28.57 16.76
C LEU A 561 5.98 29.69 15.93
N PRO A 562 6.93 30.48 16.51
CA PRO A 562 7.62 31.49 15.76
C PRO A 562 8.36 30.91 14.56
N GLN A 563 8.27 31.59 13.42
CA GLN A 563 8.91 31.13 12.17
C GLN A 563 10.42 31.21 12.24
N ASP A 564 10.95 32.18 12.96
CA ASP A 564 12.38 32.34 13.26
C ASP A 564 12.57 32.63 14.77
N ALA A 565 13.77 32.34 15.25
CA ALA A 565 14.12 32.57 16.65
C ALA A 565 14.13 34.05 17.05
N THR A 566 14.12 34.96 16.08
CA THR A 566 14.35 36.39 16.23
C THR A 566 13.07 37.20 16.15
N CYS A 567 11.95 36.59 15.83
CA CYS A 567 10.64 37.26 15.65
C CYS A 567 10.66 38.41 14.62
N ASN A 568 11.57 38.37 13.64
CA ASN A 568 11.71 39.45 12.66
C ASN A 568 10.59 39.49 11.61
N LYS A 569 9.98 38.33 11.32
CA LYS A 569 8.99 38.25 10.24
C LYS A 569 7.54 38.15 10.76
N SER A 570 7.30 37.32 11.75
CA SER A 570 6.00 37.12 12.39
C SER A 570 6.20 36.33 13.67
N CYS A 571 5.71 36.86 14.77
CA CYS A 571 5.64 36.15 16.04
C CYS A 571 4.20 35.91 16.43
N PRO A 572 3.83 34.69 16.85
CA PRO A 572 2.52 34.43 17.39
C PRO A 572 2.24 35.26 18.67
N PHE A 573 1.03 35.76 18.81
CA PHE A 573 0.58 36.56 19.94
C PHE A 573 0.82 35.87 21.30
N ALA A 574 0.40 34.59 21.38
CA ALA A 574 0.57 33.79 22.59
C ALA A 574 2.05 33.56 22.97
N TYR A 575 2.93 33.38 21.95
CA TYR A 575 4.35 33.26 22.19
C TYR A 575 4.97 34.55 22.76
N LEU A 576 4.63 35.70 22.19
CA LEU A 576 5.11 36.99 22.68
C LEU A 576 4.65 37.27 24.13
N LEU A 577 3.42 36.89 24.47
CA LEU A 577 2.94 37.00 25.84
C LEU A 577 3.78 36.17 26.82
N ALA A 578 4.00 34.88 26.49
CA ALA A 578 4.82 34.03 27.35
C ALA A 578 6.27 34.50 27.44
N LEU A 579 6.84 34.99 26.32
CA LEU A 579 8.16 35.58 26.28
C LEU A 579 8.26 36.86 27.16
N SER A 580 7.31 37.80 27.02
CA SER A 580 7.26 39.01 27.80
C SER A 580 7.23 38.72 29.30
N HIS A 581 6.42 37.76 29.75
CA HIS A 581 6.34 37.31 31.13
C HIS A 581 7.68 36.75 31.62
N GLN A 582 8.37 35.93 30.84
CA GLN A 582 9.66 35.38 31.25
C GLN A 582 10.76 36.44 31.29
N LEU A 583 10.80 37.38 30.32
CA LEU A 583 11.75 38.48 30.32
C LEU A 583 11.52 39.42 31.50
N HIS A 584 10.27 39.69 31.86
CA HIS A 584 9.96 40.52 33.05
C HIS A 584 10.42 39.87 34.36
N GLN A 585 10.30 38.54 34.50
CA GLN A 585 10.72 37.81 35.70
C GLN A 585 12.25 37.68 35.85
N GLN A 586 13.07 38.09 34.85
CA GLN A 586 14.54 37.98 34.87
C GLN A 586 15.24 39.36 34.82
N PRO A 587 15.20 40.17 35.85
CA PRO A 587 15.73 41.53 35.81
C PRO A 587 17.28 41.65 35.73
N ASN A 588 18.03 40.53 35.89
CA ASN A 588 19.46 40.58 36.15
C ASN A 588 20.42 40.27 34.94
N HIS A 589 19.93 40.24 33.75
CA HIS A 589 20.81 40.00 32.56
C HIS A 589 21.17 41.29 31.80
N GLY A 590 21.72 42.31 32.49
CA GLY A 590 22.58 43.36 31.88
C GLY A 590 22.03 44.25 30.78
N ILE A 591 20.88 43.96 30.23
CA ILE A 591 20.17 44.76 29.25
C ILE A 591 18.77 45.00 29.83
N GLY A 592 18.58 46.19 30.38
CA GLY A 592 17.28 46.62 30.90
C GLY A 592 16.27 46.76 29.76
N LEU A 593 15.66 45.63 29.35
CA LEU A 593 14.55 45.58 28.39
C LEU A 593 13.27 45.97 29.14
N ASN A 594 13.03 47.25 29.31
CA ASN A 594 11.75 47.77 29.83
C ASN A 594 11.05 48.63 28.79
N PRO A 595 9.75 48.47 28.60
CA PRO A 595 9.01 49.36 27.72
C PRO A 595 9.07 50.79 28.25
N ASN A 596 9.41 51.77 27.41
CA ASN A 596 9.48 53.19 27.78
C ASN A 596 8.80 54.04 26.71
N VAL A 597 7.77 54.80 27.12
CA VAL A 597 7.01 55.68 26.24
C VAL A 597 7.85 56.78 25.60
N GLU A 598 8.90 57.24 26.28
CA GLU A 598 9.83 58.28 25.86
C GLU A 598 10.97 57.72 24.98
N SER A 599 11.06 56.42 24.80
CA SER A 599 12.11 55.76 24.05
C SER A 599 12.15 56.28 22.59
N THR A 600 13.33 56.56 22.11
CA THR A 600 13.58 56.83 20.68
C THR A 600 13.81 55.59 19.88
N THR A 601 14.07 54.43 20.52
CA THR A 601 14.38 53.13 19.90
C THR A 601 13.15 52.27 19.82
N ASN A 602 13.12 51.36 18.81
CA ASN A 602 12.02 50.44 18.62
C ASN A 602 12.16 49.25 19.59
N PHE A 603 11.23 49.15 20.56
CA PHE A 603 11.25 48.09 21.56
C PHE A 603 11.10 46.69 20.97
N GLN A 604 10.30 46.52 19.94
CA GLN A 604 10.15 45.22 19.24
C GLN A 604 11.47 44.81 18.57
N GLN A 605 12.24 45.79 18.05
CA GLN A 605 13.59 45.53 17.53
C GLN A 605 14.56 45.16 18.63
N GLN A 606 14.52 45.84 19.81
CA GLN A 606 15.37 45.50 20.94
C GLN A 606 15.13 44.04 21.41
N VAL A 607 13.88 43.64 21.56
CA VAL A 607 13.52 42.23 21.92
C VAL A 607 14.04 41.26 20.82
N SER A 608 13.88 41.61 19.56
CA SER A 608 14.40 40.81 18.45
C SER A 608 15.93 40.66 18.46
N GLN A 609 16.66 41.76 18.70
CA GLN A 609 18.13 41.75 18.84
C GLN A 609 18.59 40.92 20.03
N TYR A 610 17.92 41.05 21.17
CA TYR A 610 18.19 40.22 22.33
C TYR A 610 18.04 38.72 22.02
N LEU A 611 16.96 38.34 21.36
CA LEU A 611 16.75 36.95 20.92
C LEU A 611 17.83 36.47 19.94
N GLN A 612 18.31 37.34 19.05
CA GLN A 612 19.44 37.03 18.17
C GLN A 612 20.74 36.78 18.93
N GLN A 613 21.05 37.60 19.92
CA GLN A 613 22.25 37.43 20.75
C GLN A 613 22.21 36.11 21.53
N VAL A 614 21.09 35.79 22.16
CA VAL A 614 20.90 34.53 22.88
C VAL A 614 21.01 33.33 21.94
N SER A 615 20.41 33.41 20.75
CA SER A 615 20.45 32.30 19.77
C SER A 615 21.84 32.11 19.17
N SER A 616 22.65 33.19 19.04
CA SER A 616 24.02 33.11 18.52
C SER A 616 25.00 32.55 19.55
N GLN A 617 24.80 32.82 20.83
CA GLN A 617 25.59 32.24 21.94
C GLN A 617 25.36 30.71 22.03
N ASP A 618 24.13 30.23 21.87
CA ASP A 618 23.84 28.79 21.81
C ASP A 618 24.50 28.10 20.59
N ASN A 619 24.67 28.77 19.48
CA ASN A 619 25.36 28.23 18.29
C ASN A 619 26.90 28.24 18.42
N ALA A 620 27.48 29.14 19.18
CA ALA A 620 28.93 29.21 19.42
C ALA A 620 29.44 28.10 20.37
N ILE A 621 28.56 27.56 21.23
CA ILE A 621 28.83 26.47 22.19
C ILE A 621 28.69 25.06 21.55
N GLY A 622 28.43 24.97 20.26
CA GLY A 622 28.16 23.74 19.50
C GLY A 622 29.32 22.75 19.32
N ARG A 623 30.38 22.77 20.13
CA ARG A 623 31.34 21.66 20.29
C ARG A 623 30.94 20.84 21.51
N ARG A 624 30.56 19.58 21.31
CA ARG A 624 30.28 18.62 22.37
C ARG A 624 31.46 18.53 23.33
N PRO A 625 31.30 18.80 24.65
CA PRO A 625 32.11 18.16 25.68
C PRO A 625 31.30 17.08 26.39
N ARG A 626 31.88 15.91 26.49
CA ARG A 626 31.57 14.94 27.55
C ARG A 626 31.97 15.59 28.85
N TYR A 627 31.01 15.68 29.80
CA TYR A 627 31.23 15.99 31.20
C TYR A 627 32.06 17.25 31.54
N ALA A 628 31.35 18.35 31.88
CA ALA A 628 31.74 19.30 32.93
C ALA A 628 30.64 20.29 33.27
N ASN A 629 30.30 20.34 34.52
CA ASN A 629 29.70 21.38 35.36
C ASN A 629 28.59 22.28 34.82
N ALA A 630 27.41 21.97 35.31
CA ALA A 630 26.22 22.80 35.29
C ALA A 630 26.42 24.12 36.02
N SER A 631 26.68 25.22 35.33
CA SER A 631 26.43 26.57 35.92
C SER A 631 26.46 27.73 34.92
N LEU A 632 25.94 27.66 33.74
CA LEU A 632 25.61 28.83 32.90
C LEU A 632 24.80 28.39 31.65
N LYS A 633 23.62 27.86 31.85
CA LYS A 633 22.60 27.82 30.81
C LYS A 633 21.53 28.83 31.19
N PRO A 634 21.06 29.70 30.28
CA PRO A 634 19.81 30.39 30.47
C PRO A 634 18.71 29.32 30.46
N LYS A 635 18.39 28.81 31.67
CA LYS A 635 17.42 27.71 31.87
C LYS A 635 15.96 28.08 31.54
N ASN A 636 15.68 29.30 31.12
CA ASN A 636 14.36 29.88 31.17
C ASN A 636 13.82 30.53 29.89
N LEU A 637 14.45 30.32 28.69
CA LEU A 637 13.78 30.72 27.47
C LEU A 637 12.70 29.70 27.07
N PRO A 638 11.49 30.15 26.65
CA PRO A 638 10.42 29.24 26.22
C PRO A 638 10.78 28.62 24.87
N PHE A 639 11.58 27.62 24.81
CA PHE A 639 12.11 26.91 23.67
C PHE A 639 13.48 27.36 23.15
N ALA A 640 14.52 26.55 23.42
CA ALA A 640 15.62 26.37 22.51
C ALA A 640 15.08 25.70 21.22
N ILE A 641 15.01 26.43 20.13
CA ILE A 641 14.56 25.97 18.81
C ILE A 641 15.55 24.91 18.34
N GLY A 642 15.16 23.62 18.49
CA GLY A 642 15.92 22.52 17.94
C GLY A 642 16.09 22.71 16.43
N ARG A 643 17.30 22.45 15.91
CA ARG A 643 17.66 22.60 14.50
C ARG A 643 16.58 21.99 13.59
N ARG A 644 15.91 22.83 12.81
CA ARG A 644 15.13 22.38 11.64
C ARG A 644 16.09 21.83 10.58
N PRO A 645 15.77 20.74 9.86
CA PRO A 645 16.53 20.36 8.68
C PRO A 645 16.50 21.50 7.67
N ARG A 646 17.67 21.77 7.06
CA ARG A 646 17.85 22.77 6.01
C ARG A 646 17.03 22.37 4.77
N TYR A 647 15.85 22.90 4.62
CA TYR A 647 15.21 23.07 3.32
C TYR A 647 15.05 24.58 3.12
N ALA A 648 16.07 25.15 2.45
CA ALA A 648 16.05 26.53 2.02
C ALA A 648 15.22 26.68 0.75
N ASN A 649 14.49 27.80 0.67
CA ASN A 649 13.89 28.39 -0.51
C ASN A 649 12.70 27.64 -1.15
N ALA A 650 11.54 27.74 -0.52
CA ALA A 650 10.29 27.81 -1.26
C ALA A 650 9.34 28.73 -0.48
N SER A 651 8.90 29.79 -1.12
CA SER A 651 7.87 30.73 -0.64
C SER A 651 6.48 30.09 -0.66
N VAL A 652 6.35 28.89 -0.12
CA VAL A 652 5.07 28.19 0.06
C VAL A 652 4.85 28.12 1.57
N LYS A 653 3.83 28.84 2.03
CA LYS A 653 3.37 28.77 3.43
C LYS A 653 3.19 27.30 3.80
N PRO A 654 3.79 26.78 4.90
CA PRO A 654 3.75 25.34 5.25
C PRO A 654 2.37 24.87 5.74
N LYS A 655 1.30 25.59 5.43
CA LYS A 655 -0.05 25.36 5.94
C LYS A 655 -0.73 24.10 5.42
N ASN A 656 -0.17 23.38 4.44
CA ASN A 656 -0.88 22.26 3.78
C ASN A 656 -0.06 21.02 3.42
N LEU A 657 1.07 20.74 4.11
CA LEU A 657 1.75 19.46 3.87
C LEU A 657 1.28 18.40 4.88
N PRO A 658 0.56 17.35 4.44
CA PRO A 658 0.09 16.27 5.33
C PRO A 658 1.21 15.37 5.89
N LEU A 659 2.47 15.65 5.59
CA LEU A 659 3.65 14.86 5.94
C LEU A 659 4.54 15.50 7.01
N GLY A 660 4.25 16.72 7.49
CA GLY A 660 5.06 17.44 8.47
C GLY A 660 4.62 17.19 9.92
N MET A 661 5.58 17.10 10.88
CA MET A 661 5.25 17.12 12.28
C MET A 661 4.68 18.51 12.66
N ARG A 662 3.51 18.52 13.29
CA ARG A 662 2.83 19.73 13.76
C ARG A 662 2.80 19.72 15.30
N TYR A 663 2.64 20.91 15.90
CA TYR A 663 2.36 21.05 17.31
C TYR A 663 0.89 21.40 17.48
N ILE A 664 0.25 20.84 18.50
CA ILE A 664 -1.18 21.02 18.76
C ILE A 664 -1.42 21.64 20.13
N ILE A 665 -2.58 22.30 20.26
CA ILE A 665 -3.09 22.76 21.53
C ILE A 665 -3.63 21.55 22.31
N ASP A 666 -3.19 21.35 23.55
CA ASP A 666 -3.63 20.23 24.40
C ASP A 666 -4.92 20.56 25.16
N PHE A 667 -6.06 20.34 24.52
CA PHE A 667 -7.37 20.46 25.17
C PHE A 667 -7.73 19.31 26.11
N SER A 668 -6.86 18.28 26.22
CA SER A 668 -7.07 17.24 27.24
C SER A 668 -6.74 17.69 28.65
N ILE A 669 -6.18 18.89 28.82
CA ILE A 669 -6.02 19.56 30.12
C ILE A 669 -7.31 20.31 30.44
N PRO A 670 -7.89 20.18 31.65
CA PRO A 670 -9.09 20.93 32.04
C PRO A 670 -8.88 22.44 31.91
N PRO A 671 -9.88 23.22 31.47
CA PRO A 671 -9.77 24.69 31.35
C PRO A 671 -9.27 25.35 32.63
N GLU A 672 -9.81 24.93 33.80
CA GLU A 672 -9.43 25.41 35.11
C GLU A 672 -7.97 25.15 35.53
N GLN A 673 -7.24 24.31 34.80
CA GLN A 673 -5.81 24.09 34.99
C GLN A 673 -4.96 24.91 34.03
N ALA A 674 -5.52 25.27 32.87
CA ALA A 674 -4.82 26.04 31.87
C ALA A 674 -4.84 27.54 32.13
N TYR A 675 -5.98 28.09 32.53
CA TYR A 675 -6.15 29.53 32.78
C TYR A 675 -7.23 29.81 33.85
N GLU A 676 -7.21 31.00 34.40
CA GLU A 676 -8.29 31.57 35.21
C GLU A 676 -9.18 32.41 34.29
N HIS A 677 -10.47 32.15 34.33
CA HIS A 677 -11.45 32.88 33.51
C HIS A 677 -12.22 33.85 34.38
N LYS A 678 -12.30 35.13 33.96
CA LYS A 678 -13.10 36.18 34.61
C LYS A 678 -13.89 36.97 33.58
N PRO A 679 -15.23 37.12 33.76
CA PRO A 679 -16.00 38.06 32.95
C PRO A 679 -15.51 39.49 33.19
N ALA A 680 -15.44 40.31 32.16
CA ALA A 680 -14.91 41.66 32.23
C ALA A 680 -15.73 42.57 33.15
N TRP A 681 -17.04 42.39 33.17
CA TRP A 681 -17.93 43.17 34.07
C TRP A 681 -17.72 42.84 35.57
N GLU A 682 -17.45 41.56 35.88
CA GLU A 682 -17.16 41.13 37.25
C GLU A 682 -15.82 41.70 37.71
N PHE A 683 -14.80 41.62 36.86
CA PHE A 683 -13.48 42.18 37.10
C PHE A 683 -13.52 43.68 37.38
N LEU A 684 -14.33 44.44 36.64
CA LEU A 684 -14.46 45.89 36.86
C LEU A 684 -15.14 46.26 38.19
N LYS A 685 -15.91 45.37 38.79
CA LYS A 685 -16.68 45.64 40.05
C LYS A 685 -16.00 45.12 41.32
N SER A 686 -15.02 44.27 41.18
CA SER A 686 -14.37 43.59 42.32
C SER A 686 -12.97 44.16 42.56
N ASP A 687 -12.57 44.23 43.83
CA ASP A 687 -11.16 44.46 44.19
C ASP A 687 -10.44 43.12 44.06
N PHE A 688 -9.64 43.01 43.01
CA PHE A 688 -8.84 41.79 42.75
C PHE A 688 -7.53 41.81 43.51
N PRO A 689 -7.08 40.66 44.04
CA PRO A 689 -5.75 40.53 44.63
C PRO A 689 -4.68 40.77 43.56
N ASP A 690 -3.44 40.95 44.01
CA ASP A 690 -2.27 41.16 43.18
C ASP A 690 -2.13 40.07 42.07
N ILE A 691 -2.15 40.53 40.82
CA ILE A 691 -2.04 39.69 39.61
C ILE A 691 -0.67 39.84 38.90
N GLU A 692 0.34 40.32 39.64
CA GLU A 692 1.69 40.60 39.15
C GLU A 692 2.35 39.38 38.45
N GLN A 693 2.07 38.16 38.95
CA GLN A 693 2.65 36.92 38.45
C GLN A 693 1.85 36.28 37.30
N GLN A 694 0.76 36.91 36.87
CA GLN A 694 -0.09 36.36 35.82
C GLN A 694 0.12 37.09 34.47
N VAL A 695 0.01 36.34 33.39
CA VAL A 695 -0.18 36.89 32.02
C VAL A 695 -1.67 37.16 31.86
N VAL A 696 -2.06 38.41 31.64
CA VAL A 696 -3.44 38.77 31.43
C VAL A 696 -3.76 38.90 29.97
N ILE A 697 -4.88 38.31 29.53
CA ILE A 697 -5.41 38.39 28.14
C ILE A 697 -6.80 39.03 28.19
N ILE A 698 -6.99 40.17 27.51
CA ILE A 698 -8.30 40.74 27.26
C ILE A 698 -8.78 40.25 25.88
N ALA A 699 -9.86 39.50 25.85
CA ALA A 699 -10.38 38.90 24.63
C ALA A 699 -11.92 38.84 24.60
N SER A 700 -12.48 38.47 23.46
CA SER A 700 -13.89 38.13 23.32
C SER A 700 -14.25 36.93 24.20
N GLY A 701 -15.36 37.03 24.90
CA GLY A 701 -15.95 35.97 25.73
C GLY A 701 -17.17 35.31 25.09
N GLY A 702 -17.28 35.38 23.75
CA GLY A 702 -18.34 34.70 23.02
C GLY A 702 -19.68 35.44 22.98
N TYR A 703 -19.66 36.79 22.96
CA TYR A 703 -20.88 37.56 22.72
C TYR A 703 -21.40 37.39 21.30
N ASP A 704 -22.70 37.66 21.07
CA ASP A 704 -23.42 37.32 19.83
C ASP A 704 -22.79 37.91 18.54
N GLU A 705 -22.18 39.10 18.62
CA GLU A 705 -21.56 39.78 17.46
C GLU A 705 -20.07 39.47 17.30
N ALA A 706 -19.51 38.54 18.11
CA ALA A 706 -18.11 38.17 18.02
C ALA A 706 -17.86 37.26 16.79
N GLU A 707 -16.82 37.58 16.00
CA GLU A 707 -16.47 36.85 14.80
C GLU A 707 -15.55 35.63 15.09
N ASP A 708 -15.10 35.41 16.34
CA ASP A 708 -14.13 34.41 16.75
C ASP A 708 -14.73 33.26 17.58
N ASN A 709 -16.03 32.99 17.40
CA ASN A 709 -16.75 31.93 18.06
C ASN A 709 -16.58 30.59 17.32
N PHE A 710 -16.06 29.56 18.00
CA PHE A 710 -15.81 28.23 17.48
C PHE A 710 -16.69 27.20 18.18
N SER A 711 -16.89 26.03 17.52
CA SER A 711 -17.49 24.86 18.16
C SER A 711 -16.59 24.37 19.32
N LEU A 712 -17.23 23.96 20.41
CA LEU A 712 -16.51 23.45 21.58
C LEU A 712 -15.73 22.17 21.19
N PRO A 713 -14.42 22.06 21.50
CA PRO A 713 -13.69 20.81 21.38
C PRO A 713 -14.29 19.71 22.26
N LEU A 714 -14.39 18.47 21.76
CA LEU A 714 -14.97 17.33 22.51
C LEU A 714 -14.30 17.11 23.87
N ALA A 715 -13.01 17.36 23.98
CA ALA A 715 -12.29 17.25 25.25
C ALA A 715 -12.73 18.30 26.26
N ILE A 716 -12.99 19.54 25.82
CA ILE A 716 -13.50 20.62 26.70
C ILE A 716 -14.96 20.36 27.06
N GLU A 717 -15.76 19.89 26.09
CA GLU A 717 -17.13 19.47 26.37
C GLU A 717 -17.18 18.37 27.44
N TYR A 718 -16.27 17.38 27.37
CA TYR A 718 -16.13 16.34 28.39
C TYR A 718 -15.87 16.94 29.79
N TRP A 719 -14.94 17.89 29.88
CA TRP A 719 -14.61 18.53 31.15
C TRP A 719 -15.76 19.36 31.71
N CYS A 720 -16.58 19.94 30.87
CA CYS A 720 -17.69 20.81 31.25
C CYS A 720 -19.02 20.08 31.49
N HIS A 721 -19.10 18.77 31.14
CA HIS A 721 -20.36 18.04 31.28
C HIS A 721 -20.68 17.64 32.71
N PRO A 722 -21.88 18.01 33.27
CA PRO A 722 -22.22 17.79 34.66
C PRO A 722 -22.25 16.34 35.13
N LEU A 723 -22.52 15.38 34.20
CA LEU A 723 -22.64 13.95 34.50
C LEU A 723 -21.31 13.23 34.62
N ASN A 724 -20.23 13.78 34.08
CA ASN A 724 -18.93 13.12 34.01
C ASN A 724 -18.05 13.38 35.25
N ARG A 725 -18.54 14.12 36.27
CA ARG A 725 -17.74 14.51 37.45
C ARG A 725 -18.39 14.20 38.75
N SER A 726 -17.61 13.63 39.65
CA SER A 726 -17.81 13.64 41.11
C SER A 726 -17.61 15.04 41.71
N ARG A 727 -17.28 16.06 40.92
CA ARG A 727 -17.00 17.45 41.31
C ARG A 727 -17.95 18.41 40.60
N LYS A 728 -18.35 19.49 41.25
CA LYS A 728 -19.14 20.57 40.62
C LYS A 728 -18.48 21.04 39.32
N PRO A 729 -19.26 21.30 38.24
CA PRO A 729 -18.68 21.91 37.05
C PRO A 729 -18.01 23.23 37.45
N PRO A 730 -16.80 23.51 36.94
CA PRO A 730 -16.12 24.77 37.27
C PRO A 730 -16.90 25.94 36.68
N ASP A 731 -16.90 27.06 37.42
CA ASP A 731 -17.46 28.35 36.95
C ASP A 731 -16.79 28.88 35.66
N THR A 732 -15.73 28.19 35.20
CA THR A 732 -14.88 28.52 34.03
C THR A 732 -15.27 27.80 32.75
N CYS A 733 -16.39 27.05 32.72
CA CYS A 733 -16.79 26.34 31.49
C CYS A 733 -17.39 27.29 30.44
N PRO A 734 -16.78 27.43 29.27
CA PRO A 734 -17.27 28.31 28.23
C PRO A 734 -18.57 27.76 27.60
N LYS A 735 -19.48 28.59 27.22
CA LYS A 735 -20.66 28.25 26.40
C LYS A 735 -20.27 28.06 24.94
N VAL A 736 -19.29 28.83 24.50
CA VAL A 736 -18.73 28.83 23.13
C VAL A 736 -17.22 28.91 23.29
N PHE A 737 -16.47 28.18 22.46
CA PHE A 737 -15.01 28.28 22.46
C PHE A 737 -14.55 29.49 21.65
N THR A 738 -13.67 30.32 22.22
CA THR A 738 -13.23 31.58 21.60
C THR A 738 -11.74 31.57 21.24
N GLY A 739 -11.34 32.52 20.39
CA GLY A 739 -9.92 32.75 20.07
C GLY A 739 -9.10 33.09 21.30
N GLY A 740 -9.68 33.89 22.25
CA GLY A 740 -9.04 34.22 23.52
C GLY A 740 -8.72 33.01 24.36
N GLU A 741 -9.63 32.03 24.45
CA GLU A 741 -9.39 30.76 25.17
C GLU A 741 -8.30 29.93 24.53
N ALA A 742 -8.28 29.86 23.17
CA ALA A 742 -7.22 29.20 22.45
C ALA A 742 -5.85 29.84 22.74
N HIS A 743 -5.77 31.16 22.74
CA HIS A 743 -4.57 31.90 23.13
C HIS A 743 -4.17 31.66 24.59
N ALA A 744 -5.12 31.58 25.51
CA ALA A 744 -4.86 31.27 26.90
C ALA A 744 -4.23 29.87 27.05
N TYR A 745 -4.76 28.85 26.38
CA TYR A 745 -4.15 27.51 26.33
C TYR A 745 -2.73 27.56 25.74
N MET A 746 -2.52 28.26 24.62
CA MET A 746 -1.20 28.37 23.98
C MET A 746 -0.20 29.07 24.94
N VAL A 747 -0.58 30.15 25.63
CA VAL A 747 0.27 30.82 26.64
C VAL A 747 0.63 29.84 27.77
N HIS A 748 -0.34 29.09 28.27
CA HIS A 748 -0.10 28.08 29.29
C HIS A 748 0.90 27.04 28.82
N HIS A 749 0.78 26.54 27.57
CA HIS A 749 1.71 25.57 27.02
C HIS A 749 3.11 26.12 26.84
N PHE A 750 3.25 27.39 26.47
CA PHE A 750 4.57 28.04 26.36
C PHE A 750 5.20 28.22 27.77
N LEU A 751 4.45 28.63 28.76
CA LEU A 751 4.93 28.84 30.12
C LEU A 751 5.30 27.53 30.82
N SER A 752 4.46 26.50 30.66
CA SER A 752 4.70 25.16 31.24
C SER A 752 5.71 24.34 30.44
N LYS A 753 6.16 24.82 29.28
CA LYS A 753 7.03 24.11 28.31
C LYS A 753 6.43 22.76 27.85
N HIS A 754 5.13 22.64 27.85
CA HIS A 754 4.40 21.46 27.47
C HIS A 754 3.83 21.62 26.05
N THR A 755 4.52 21.05 25.08
CA THR A 755 4.10 21.09 23.67
C THR A 755 3.93 19.69 23.11
N ILE A 756 2.77 19.41 22.56
CA ILE A 756 2.42 18.13 22.00
C ILE A 756 2.80 18.07 20.52
N LYS A 757 3.62 17.06 20.16
CA LYS A 757 4.00 16.77 18.78
C LYS A 757 3.04 15.77 18.17
N LEU A 758 2.40 16.14 17.07
CA LEU A 758 1.54 15.25 16.28
C LEU A 758 2.38 14.46 15.31
N ILE A 759 2.32 13.13 15.38
CA ILE A 759 2.88 12.24 14.35
C ILE A 759 1.86 12.14 13.21
N PRO A 760 2.28 12.36 11.94
CA PRO A 760 1.38 12.25 10.79
C PRO A 760 0.77 10.84 10.65
N ASP A 761 -0.53 10.77 10.37
CA ASP A 761 -1.24 9.51 10.15
C ASP A 761 -0.64 8.66 9.04
N SER A 762 -0.19 9.29 7.95
CA SER A 762 0.40 8.61 6.79
C SER A 762 1.60 7.73 7.14
N TRP A 763 2.48 8.17 8.03
CA TRP A 763 3.65 7.38 8.44
C TRP A 763 3.24 6.13 9.23
N MET A 764 2.27 6.28 10.13
CA MET A 764 1.80 5.17 10.96
C MET A 764 0.94 4.19 10.17
N ILE A 765 0.16 4.67 9.18
CA ILE A 765 -0.60 3.84 8.22
C ILE A 765 0.35 2.97 7.40
N LEU A 766 1.44 3.55 6.85
CA LEU A 766 2.43 2.80 6.08
C LEU A 766 3.15 1.76 6.94
N LEU A 767 3.55 2.13 8.16
CA LEU A 767 4.16 1.19 9.11
C LEU A 767 3.20 0.05 9.47
N ALA A 768 1.94 0.36 9.74
CA ALA A 768 0.91 -0.64 10.04
C ALA A 768 0.63 -1.57 8.86
N ALA A 769 0.64 -1.06 7.62
CA ALA A 769 0.52 -1.86 6.41
C ALA A 769 1.69 -2.86 6.27
N LEU A 770 2.91 -2.42 6.51
CA LEU A 770 4.10 -3.29 6.49
C LEU A 770 4.02 -4.38 7.58
N LEU A 771 3.69 -3.99 8.81
CA LEU A 771 3.54 -4.93 9.93
C LEU A 771 2.39 -5.90 9.69
N GLY A 772 1.25 -5.43 9.19
CA GLY A 772 0.09 -6.24 8.83
C GLY A 772 0.43 -7.27 7.75
N LYS A 773 1.13 -6.85 6.70
CA LYS A 773 1.59 -7.75 5.63
C LYS A 773 2.54 -8.82 6.16
N GLY A 774 3.55 -8.41 6.94
CA GLY A 774 4.50 -9.34 7.57
C GLY A 774 3.80 -10.36 8.49
N THR A 775 2.88 -9.89 9.32
CA THR A 775 2.09 -10.74 10.22
C THR A 775 1.24 -11.75 9.43
N THR A 776 0.58 -11.32 8.35
CA THR A 776 -0.20 -12.21 7.48
C THR A 776 0.67 -13.30 6.87
N LEU A 777 1.87 -12.96 6.39
CA LEU A 777 2.82 -13.94 5.84
C LEU A 777 3.24 -14.97 6.90
N LEU A 778 3.48 -14.54 8.14
CA LEU A 778 3.81 -15.45 9.25
C LEU A 778 2.63 -16.34 9.65
N LEU A 779 1.42 -15.79 9.71
CA LEU A 779 0.21 -16.54 10.06
C LEU A 779 -0.14 -17.62 9.02
N LEU A 780 0.15 -17.36 7.73
CA LEU A 780 -0.07 -18.34 6.65
C LEU A 780 0.85 -19.57 6.75
N GLN A 781 1.99 -19.47 7.44
CA GLN A 781 2.92 -20.58 7.66
C GLN A 781 2.57 -21.42 8.89
N GLN A 782 1.62 -20.98 9.73
CA GLN A 782 1.26 -21.66 10.98
C GLN A 782 0.13 -22.66 10.79
N LYS A 783 0.14 -23.73 11.63
CA LYS A 783 -1.00 -24.67 11.73
C LYS A 783 -2.26 -23.97 12.27
N PRO A 784 -3.49 -24.39 11.89
CA PRO A 784 -4.74 -23.70 12.25
C PRO A 784 -4.91 -23.40 13.75
N GLN A 785 -4.56 -24.34 14.63
CA GLN A 785 -4.65 -24.15 16.09
C GLN A 785 -3.72 -23.03 16.61
N LYS A 786 -2.48 -22.96 16.10
CA LYS A 786 -1.53 -21.89 16.48
C LYS A 786 -1.95 -20.54 15.91
N ARG A 787 -2.65 -20.52 14.77
CA ARG A 787 -3.15 -19.29 14.15
C ARG A 787 -4.15 -18.56 15.05
N HIS A 788 -5.09 -19.28 15.68
CA HIS A 788 -6.04 -18.66 16.61
C HIS A 788 -5.35 -18.04 17.82
N GLN A 789 -4.35 -18.73 18.40
CA GLN A 789 -3.56 -18.17 19.50
C GLN A 789 -2.81 -16.91 19.08
N SER A 790 -2.20 -16.91 17.90
CA SER A 790 -1.50 -15.73 17.36
C SER A 790 -2.44 -14.55 17.13
N VAL A 791 -3.67 -14.77 16.67
CA VAL A 791 -4.68 -13.72 16.51
C VAL A 791 -5.07 -13.12 17.86
N LEU A 792 -5.26 -13.93 18.91
CA LEU A 792 -5.54 -13.43 20.26
C LEU A 792 -4.39 -12.57 20.81
N ILE A 793 -3.14 -13.00 20.58
CA ILE A 793 -1.95 -12.21 20.96
C ILE A 793 -1.95 -10.86 20.23
N LEU A 794 -2.32 -10.84 18.95
CA LEU A 794 -2.40 -9.60 18.16
C LEU A 794 -3.50 -8.64 18.64
N VAL A 795 -4.64 -9.17 19.10
CA VAL A 795 -5.69 -8.35 19.75
C VAL A 795 -5.12 -7.69 21.00
N GLY A 796 -4.46 -8.48 21.87
CA GLY A 796 -3.79 -7.96 23.06
C GLY A 796 -2.72 -6.90 22.71
N ALA A 797 -1.90 -7.16 21.71
CA ALA A 797 -0.87 -6.22 21.25
C ALA A 797 -1.46 -4.91 20.71
N THR A 798 -2.62 -4.96 20.02
CA THR A 798 -3.33 -3.75 19.57
C THR A 798 -3.86 -2.93 20.73
N ALA A 799 -4.40 -3.59 21.77
CA ALA A 799 -4.86 -2.92 22.99
C ALA A 799 -3.68 -2.24 23.74
N VAL A 800 -2.56 -2.96 23.87
CA VAL A 800 -1.32 -2.43 24.47
C VAL A 800 -0.79 -1.24 23.67
N TYR A 801 -0.81 -1.30 22.33
CA TYR A 801 -0.43 -0.18 21.47
C TYR A 801 -1.30 1.07 21.75
N GLY A 802 -2.61 0.89 21.92
CA GLY A 802 -3.53 1.97 22.32
C GLY A 802 -3.14 2.61 23.65
N ILE A 803 -2.91 1.79 24.69
CA ILE A 803 -2.52 2.25 26.02
C ILE A 803 -1.17 2.97 25.99
N ILE A 804 -0.18 2.40 25.28
CA ILE A 804 1.14 3.03 25.09
C ILE A 804 0.99 4.38 24.39
N GLY A 805 0.12 4.49 23.38
CA GLY A 805 -0.14 5.74 22.69
C GLY A 805 -0.71 6.81 23.61
N LEU A 806 -1.67 6.46 24.47
CA LEU A 806 -2.26 7.36 25.46
C LEU A 806 -1.23 7.77 26.53
N GLN A 807 -0.41 6.85 27.01
CA GLN A 807 0.62 7.14 28.00
C GLN A 807 1.79 7.96 27.41
N ALA A 808 2.19 7.73 26.17
CA ALA A 808 3.23 8.49 25.47
C ALA A 808 2.84 9.97 25.28
N TYR A 809 1.56 10.26 25.14
CA TYR A 809 1.04 11.61 25.11
C TYR A 809 1.35 12.36 26.41
N ILE A 810 1.12 11.72 27.55
CA ILE A 810 1.35 12.35 28.87
C ILE A 810 2.84 12.43 29.18
N SER A 811 3.59 11.34 28.96
CA SER A 811 4.99 11.21 29.42
C SER A 811 6.02 11.79 28.45
N ALA A 812 5.76 11.71 27.14
CA ALA A 812 6.69 12.13 26.10
C ALA A 812 6.18 13.30 25.24
N SER A 813 4.97 13.80 25.50
CA SER A 813 4.32 14.88 24.73
C SER A 813 4.22 14.54 23.22
N ILE A 814 3.88 13.28 22.88
CA ILE A 814 3.75 12.79 21.50
C ILE A 814 2.36 12.21 21.31
N LEU A 815 1.61 12.75 20.33
CA LEU A 815 0.32 12.20 19.92
C LEU A 815 0.51 11.18 18.79
N ILE A 816 0.31 9.90 19.12
CA ILE A 816 0.44 8.77 18.20
C ILE A 816 -0.95 8.45 17.60
N PRO A 817 -1.08 8.32 16.26
CA PRO A 817 -2.30 7.85 15.63
C PRO A 817 -2.61 6.39 16.01
N ILE A 818 -3.81 6.11 16.52
CA ILE A 818 -4.20 4.75 16.97
C ILE A 818 -5.22 4.13 16.00
N ALA A 819 -6.27 4.85 15.63
CA ALA A 819 -7.42 4.30 14.91
C ALA A 819 -7.08 3.82 13.49
N LEU A 820 -6.62 4.71 12.60
CA LEU A 820 -6.34 4.37 11.21
C LEU A 820 -5.24 3.31 11.04
N PRO A 821 -4.11 3.36 11.77
CA PRO A 821 -3.11 2.30 11.73
C PRO A 821 -3.66 0.94 12.17
N SER A 822 -4.48 0.91 13.23
CA SER A 822 -5.12 -0.33 13.70
C SER A 822 -6.08 -0.91 12.65
N ILE A 823 -6.89 -0.08 11.99
CA ILE A 823 -7.79 -0.52 10.92
C ILE A 823 -6.99 -1.14 9.77
N ILE A 824 -5.90 -0.52 9.34
CA ILE A 824 -5.06 -1.04 8.25
C ILE A 824 -4.36 -2.35 8.68
N LEU A 825 -3.82 -2.42 9.89
CA LEU A 825 -3.21 -3.64 10.41
C LEU A 825 -4.19 -4.83 10.33
N TRP A 826 -5.40 -4.64 10.84
CA TRP A 826 -6.43 -5.69 10.86
C TRP A 826 -6.99 -6.00 9.46
N PHE A 827 -7.06 -5.04 8.55
CA PHE A 827 -7.43 -5.29 7.15
C PHE A 827 -6.48 -6.27 6.45
N TYR A 828 -5.18 -6.24 6.78
CA TYR A 828 -4.22 -7.22 6.25
C TYR A 828 -4.33 -8.60 6.91
N ILE A 829 -4.79 -8.69 8.15
CA ILE A 829 -4.82 -9.95 8.93
C ILE A 829 -6.10 -10.74 8.65
N ILE A 830 -7.23 -10.05 8.48
CA ILE A 830 -8.54 -10.65 8.17
C ILE A 830 -8.63 -10.99 6.67
#